data_ee9324f9c05d1c8f51a2ab4583e388fe
#
_entry.id   ee9324f9c05d1c8f51a2ab4583e388fe
#
_cell.length_a   1.000
_cell.length_b   1.000
_cell.length_c   1.000
_cell.angle_alpha   90.00
_cell.angle_beta   90.00
_cell.angle_gamma   90.00
#
_symmetry.space_group_name_H-M   'P 1'
#
loop_
_entity.id
_entity.type
_entity.pdbx_description
1 polymer ?
#
loop_
_entity_poly.entity_id
_entity_poly.type
_entity_poly.pdbx_seq_one_letter_code
_entity_poly.pdbx_strand_id
1 'polypeptide(L)'
;MMTWTEFRNRFSIQLNQQQESAVQSVEGPVLLLAVPGSGKTTVLVTRLGYMIFCKGIAPERILTVTYTVAATKDMAERFACRFGAEMAGHLEFRTINGICARVIQYCSWKSGRTAFSLLTDEKRIAAMLASIYQRIEHSYPTESDLQNVRTLITFIKNRMLGEEAIRALEKDAEIQLLRIYKAYNAELREHQLMDYDDQMVYAYTMLQRFPWLLEHFQQQYPYICVDEAQDTSKIQHAIIALLASRTENLFMVGDEDQSIYGFRAAYPEALLEFEQHHPGARVLLMEENFRSDASIVRAADRFIQKNTLRHEKHMQPARPQQREIREIPLTSRKAQYSYLLKVAEDCTAAYAAAVRTAAVGGAQDPAEAVGETASVDTRRPRTQIAVLYRDHECALPLIDLLERNGVPYRMRNADIGFFTNRVVLDICNIIRLAENPMNSELFMQLYYKLGTYLRKQDAQSIAEISQLEGLSVWDVALRHGGLNAYTKGKVRAIQTHMRNLRKESAGRAVHRIVEYMGYREYMERSEIKDTKLDILRILADQEDSPSHLVDRLEELRQVLKEKPQERDCPFILSTIHASKGLEYDSVYLLDVIDGVLPAQIPKDLKKAEKSEIEAYEEERRLFYVGITRAKDQLYVFTMKTQHSSFCDELFRRTPKKSSVKTAPAYSGTAPSSWSGYISISGRNRR
;
A
#
# COMPACT_ATOMS: atom_id res chain seq x y z
N MET A 1 -3.10 45.14 6.09
CA MET A 1 -2.50 43.91 6.66
C MET A 1 -2.96 43.80 8.12
N MET A 2 -3.38 42.62 8.54
CA MET A 2 -3.79 42.39 9.93
C MET A 2 -2.56 42.11 10.80
N THR A 3 -2.64 42.49 12.05
CA THR A 3 -1.71 41.99 13.06
C THR A 3 -1.99 40.50 13.38
N TRP A 4 -1.05 39.81 13.96
CA TRP A 4 -1.24 38.40 14.40
C TRP A 4 -2.43 38.25 15.37
N THR A 5 -2.58 39.20 16.29
CA THR A 5 -3.68 39.18 17.28
C THR A 5 -5.05 39.39 16.61
N GLU A 6 -5.16 40.33 15.67
CA GLU A 6 -6.39 40.55 14.90
C GLU A 6 -6.75 39.31 14.06
N PHE A 7 -5.76 38.70 13.41
CA PHE A 7 -5.94 37.49 12.62
C PHE A 7 -6.45 36.33 13.46
N ARG A 8 -5.83 36.06 14.62
CA ARG A 8 -6.28 35.03 15.56
C ARG A 8 -7.72 35.23 16.02
N ASN A 9 -8.06 36.45 16.40
CA ASN A 9 -9.39 36.79 16.91
C ASN A 9 -10.46 36.68 15.82
N ARG A 10 -10.16 37.21 14.63
CA ARG A 10 -11.11 37.21 13.49
C ARG A 10 -11.47 35.81 13.01
N PHE A 11 -10.51 34.91 12.96
CA PHE A 11 -10.69 33.56 12.43
C PHE A 11 -10.73 32.47 13.52
N SER A 12 -10.86 32.86 14.81
CA SER A 12 -10.96 31.97 15.98
C SER A 12 -9.84 30.90 15.98
N ILE A 13 -8.58 31.33 15.73
CA ILE A 13 -7.44 30.44 15.62
C ILE A 13 -6.89 30.09 17.01
N GLN A 14 -6.86 28.79 17.30
CA GLN A 14 -6.26 28.25 18.52
C GLN A 14 -5.09 27.35 18.14
N LEU A 15 -3.87 27.76 18.50
CA LEU A 15 -2.64 27.05 18.22
C LEU A 15 -1.79 27.00 19.49
N ASN A 16 -1.03 25.93 19.67
CA ASN A 16 0.04 25.89 20.65
C ASN A 16 1.30 26.63 20.13
N GLN A 17 2.31 26.77 20.97
CA GLN A 17 3.52 27.55 20.64
C GLN A 17 4.28 26.95 19.43
N GLN A 18 4.39 25.63 19.32
CA GLN A 18 5.07 24.97 18.19
C GLN A 18 4.30 25.21 16.86
N GLN A 19 2.98 25.10 16.89
CA GLN A 19 2.12 25.38 15.74
C GLN A 19 2.17 26.85 15.34
N GLU A 20 2.16 27.76 16.30
CA GLU A 20 2.28 29.22 16.05
C GLU A 20 3.61 29.57 15.41
N SER A 21 4.71 29.02 15.91
CA SER A 21 6.06 29.20 15.33
C SER A 21 6.09 28.75 13.87
N ALA A 22 5.49 27.58 13.56
CA ALA A 22 5.42 27.05 12.20
C ALA A 22 4.59 27.94 11.25
N VAL A 23 3.45 28.45 11.74
CA VAL A 23 2.60 29.38 10.94
C VAL A 23 3.33 30.66 10.61
N GLN A 24 4.06 31.25 11.56
CA GLN A 24 4.71 32.57 11.39
C GLN A 24 6.06 32.49 10.62
N SER A 25 6.64 31.31 10.47
CA SER A 25 7.91 31.10 9.77
C SER A 25 7.75 31.14 8.25
N VAL A 26 7.59 32.32 7.64
CA VAL A 26 7.22 32.49 6.23
C VAL A 26 8.43 32.45 5.29
N GLU A 27 9.50 33.15 5.63
CA GLU A 27 10.65 33.35 4.76
C GLU A 27 11.74 32.28 4.96
N GLY A 28 12.39 31.91 3.86
CA GLY A 28 13.49 30.92 3.81
C GLY A 28 13.00 29.47 3.86
N PRO A 29 13.92 28.52 3.77
CA PRO A 29 13.60 27.09 3.80
C PRO A 29 13.25 26.64 5.22
N VAL A 30 12.10 25.98 5.36
CA VAL A 30 11.58 25.49 6.64
C VAL A 30 11.12 24.04 6.48
N LEU A 31 11.63 23.15 7.31
CA LEU A 31 11.13 21.80 7.47
C LEU A 31 10.32 21.71 8.78
N LEU A 32 9.06 21.34 8.69
CA LEU A 32 8.22 21.07 9.83
C LEU A 32 8.05 19.55 10.02
N LEU A 33 8.71 19.01 11.03
CA LEU A 33 8.58 17.63 11.42
C LEU A 33 7.41 17.49 12.40
N ALA A 34 6.38 16.80 12.01
CA ALA A 34 5.11 16.82 12.68
C ALA A 34 4.60 15.40 12.96
N VAL A 35 4.59 15.00 14.23
CA VAL A 35 4.11 13.69 14.66
C VAL A 35 2.64 13.43 14.26
N PRO A 36 2.18 12.16 14.20
CA PRO A 36 0.77 11.86 13.93
C PRO A 36 -0.16 12.61 14.88
N GLY A 37 -1.26 13.15 14.35
CA GLY A 37 -2.26 13.84 15.18
C GLY A 37 -1.85 15.20 15.74
N SER A 38 -0.72 15.78 15.30
CA SER A 38 -0.26 17.11 15.76
C SER A 38 -0.91 18.30 15.05
N GLY A 39 -1.82 18.06 14.09
CA GLY A 39 -2.53 19.11 13.39
C GLY A 39 -1.81 19.68 12.17
N LYS A 40 -0.99 18.88 11.45
CA LYS A 40 -0.27 19.28 10.22
C LYS A 40 -1.12 20.12 9.26
N THR A 41 -2.26 19.59 8.86
CA THR A 41 -3.17 20.27 7.92
C THR A 41 -3.71 21.59 8.47
N THR A 42 -4.03 21.64 9.77
CA THR A 42 -4.49 22.87 10.43
C THR A 42 -3.42 23.95 10.41
N VAL A 43 -2.17 23.58 10.68
CA VAL A 43 -1.04 24.50 10.63
C VAL A 43 -0.82 25.00 9.21
N LEU A 44 -0.80 24.11 8.22
CA LEU A 44 -0.58 24.49 6.82
C LEU A 44 -1.68 25.42 6.30
N VAL A 45 -2.95 25.10 6.53
CA VAL A 45 -4.11 25.95 6.16
C VAL A 45 -4.04 27.32 6.87
N THR A 46 -3.70 27.34 8.18
CA THR A 46 -3.58 28.58 8.94
C THR A 46 -2.40 29.44 8.47
N ARG A 47 -1.28 28.79 8.11
CA ARG A 47 -0.10 29.46 7.52
C ARG A 47 -0.46 30.16 6.21
N LEU A 48 -1.20 29.52 5.31
CA LEU A 48 -1.67 30.14 4.06
C LEU A 48 -2.51 31.39 4.35
N GLY A 49 -3.44 31.31 5.31
CA GLY A 49 -4.20 32.47 5.76
C GLY A 49 -3.30 33.57 6.34
N TYR A 50 -2.32 33.23 7.17
CA TYR A 50 -1.37 34.20 7.72
C TYR A 50 -0.53 34.90 6.65
N MET A 51 -0.06 34.17 5.65
CA MET A 51 0.68 34.71 4.51
C MET A 51 -0.15 35.76 3.76
N ILE A 52 -1.44 35.49 3.52
CA ILE A 52 -2.33 36.36 2.78
C ILE A 52 -2.74 37.57 3.64
N PHE A 53 -3.31 37.36 4.81
CA PHE A 53 -3.95 38.43 5.59
C PHE A 53 -2.97 39.25 6.42
N CYS A 54 -1.89 38.65 6.92
CA CYS A 54 -0.90 39.34 7.76
C CYS A 54 0.35 39.80 6.99
N LYS A 55 0.81 39.02 6.03
CA LYS A 55 2.00 39.35 5.21
C LYS A 55 1.66 40.01 3.89
N GLY A 56 0.38 40.04 3.48
CA GLY A 56 -0.07 40.65 2.23
C GLY A 56 0.43 39.96 0.97
N ILE A 57 0.76 38.67 1.06
CA ILE A 57 1.21 37.86 -0.08
C ILE A 57 -0.03 37.51 -0.91
N ALA A 58 0.02 37.82 -2.22
CA ALA A 58 -1.07 37.49 -3.13
C ALA A 58 -1.24 35.96 -3.22
N PRO A 59 -2.50 35.44 -3.13
CA PRO A 59 -2.77 33.99 -3.12
C PRO A 59 -2.17 33.27 -4.33
N GLU A 60 -2.21 33.87 -5.52
CA GLU A 60 -1.70 33.31 -6.78
C GLU A 60 -0.20 33.09 -6.78
N ARG A 61 0.52 33.69 -5.83
CA ARG A 61 1.97 33.54 -5.64
C ARG A 61 2.36 32.38 -4.73
N ILE A 62 1.38 31.66 -4.20
CA ILE A 62 1.60 30.54 -3.27
C ILE A 62 1.20 29.26 -3.96
N LEU A 63 2.16 28.35 -4.18
CA LEU A 63 1.93 27.01 -4.67
C LEU A 63 1.87 26.04 -3.46
N THR A 64 0.76 25.36 -3.28
CA THR A 64 0.62 24.32 -2.27
C THR A 64 0.54 22.95 -2.96
N VAL A 65 1.51 22.11 -2.67
CA VAL A 65 1.67 20.79 -3.28
C VAL A 65 1.28 19.70 -2.30
N THR A 66 0.42 18.77 -2.74
CA THR A 66 -0.02 17.61 -1.97
C THR A 66 0.25 16.31 -2.73
N TYR A 67 0.24 15.19 -2.01
CA TYR A 67 0.53 13.89 -2.61
C TYR A 67 -0.63 13.35 -3.48
N THR A 68 -1.90 13.62 -3.13
CA THR A 68 -3.08 13.11 -3.83
C THR A 68 -4.07 14.20 -4.22
N VAL A 69 -4.86 13.93 -5.26
CA VAL A 69 -5.97 14.81 -5.66
C VAL A 69 -7.01 14.97 -4.55
N ALA A 70 -7.26 13.92 -3.77
CA ALA A 70 -8.19 13.99 -2.64
C ALA A 70 -7.67 14.94 -1.54
N ALA A 71 -6.38 14.89 -1.20
CA ALA A 71 -5.76 15.80 -0.25
C ALA A 71 -5.77 17.26 -0.75
N THR A 72 -5.57 17.46 -2.06
CA THR A 72 -5.69 18.78 -2.70
C THR A 72 -7.06 19.40 -2.48
N LYS A 73 -8.13 18.61 -2.69
CA LYS A 73 -9.51 19.05 -2.50
C LYS A 73 -9.85 19.32 -1.03
N ASP A 74 -9.49 18.38 -0.15
CA ASP A 74 -9.72 18.52 1.31
C ASP A 74 -9.05 19.78 1.86
N MET A 75 -7.82 20.06 1.43
CA MET A 75 -7.11 21.27 1.85
C MET A 75 -7.76 22.56 1.34
N ALA A 76 -8.19 22.58 0.07
CA ALA A 76 -8.90 23.70 -0.50
C ALA A 76 -10.25 23.94 0.21
N GLU A 77 -11.00 22.88 0.50
CA GLU A 77 -12.27 22.96 1.25
C GLU A 77 -12.06 23.47 2.68
N ARG A 78 -11.05 22.96 3.40
CA ARG A 78 -10.69 23.45 4.75
C ARG A 78 -10.27 24.92 4.75
N PHE A 79 -9.53 25.33 3.73
CA PHE A 79 -9.17 26.74 3.58
C PHE A 79 -10.39 27.59 3.28
N ALA A 80 -11.27 27.16 2.36
CA ALA A 80 -12.51 27.86 2.02
C ALA A 80 -13.46 28.00 3.21
N CYS A 81 -13.63 26.95 3.99
CA CYS A 81 -14.46 26.97 5.20
C CYS A 81 -13.97 27.98 6.25
N ARG A 82 -12.65 28.18 6.37
CA ARG A 82 -12.06 29.05 7.39
C ARG A 82 -11.88 30.48 6.93
N PHE A 83 -11.50 30.71 5.68
CA PHE A 83 -11.07 32.00 5.15
C PHE A 83 -11.92 32.53 4.00
N GLY A 84 -12.88 31.77 3.53
CA GLY A 84 -13.80 32.11 2.45
C GLY A 84 -13.47 31.47 1.12
N ALA A 85 -14.51 31.13 0.37
CA ALA A 85 -14.40 30.42 -0.92
C ALA A 85 -13.74 31.27 -2.02
N GLU A 86 -13.97 32.58 -2.00
CA GLU A 86 -13.35 33.50 -2.96
C GLU A 86 -11.82 33.45 -2.87
N MET A 87 -11.24 33.59 -1.67
CA MET A 87 -9.80 33.48 -1.45
C MET A 87 -9.25 32.11 -1.81
N ALA A 88 -9.99 31.04 -1.51
CA ALA A 88 -9.60 29.67 -1.86
C ALA A 88 -9.48 29.49 -3.38
N GLY A 89 -10.33 30.14 -4.17
CA GLY A 89 -10.32 30.09 -5.64
C GLY A 89 -9.08 30.71 -6.28
N HIS A 90 -8.38 31.59 -5.56
CA HIS A 90 -7.14 32.23 -6.04
C HIS A 90 -5.87 31.47 -5.62
N LEU A 91 -5.95 30.54 -4.65
CA LEU A 91 -4.82 29.73 -4.24
C LEU A 91 -4.57 28.57 -5.20
N GLU A 92 -3.32 28.27 -5.43
CA GLU A 92 -2.92 27.15 -6.29
C GLU A 92 -2.64 25.90 -5.45
N PHE A 93 -3.65 25.01 -5.37
CA PHE A 93 -3.52 23.68 -4.77
C PHE A 93 -3.34 22.64 -5.87
N ARG A 94 -2.23 21.92 -5.89
CA ARG A 94 -1.89 20.95 -6.94
C ARG A 94 -1.23 19.69 -6.39
N THR A 95 -1.35 18.60 -7.14
CA THR A 95 -0.41 17.49 -7.02
C THR A 95 0.87 17.81 -7.80
N ILE A 96 1.97 17.08 -7.50
CA ILE A 96 3.22 17.25 -8.29
C ILE A 96 2.96 17.00 -9.78
N ASN A 97 2.23 15.93 -10.12
CA ASN A 97 1.89 15.67 -11.52
C ASN A 97 1.05 16.80 -12.14
N GLY A 98 0.18 17.43 -11.35
CA GLY A 98 -0.61 18.57 -11.79
C GLY A 98 0.24 19.80 -12.16
N ILE A 99 1.30 20.10 -11.38
CA ILE A 99 2.24 21.18 -11.74
C ILE A 99 3.14 20.77 -12.92
N CYS A 100 3.56 19.50 -13.01
CA CYS A 100 4.32 18.99 -14.17
C CYS A 100 3.52 19.10 -15.46
N ALA A 101 2.23 18.75 -15.46
CA ALA A 101 1.36 18.95 -16.62
C ALA A 101 1.32 20.40 -17.07
N ARG A 102 1.22 21.33 -16.11
CA ARG A 102 1.20 22.77 -16.40
C ARG A 102 2.52 23.28 -16.99
N VAL A 103 3.64 22.79 -16.48
CA VAL A 103 4.99 23.08 -17.03
C VAL A 103 5.07 22.62 -18.49
N ILE A 104 4.66 21.39 -18.78
CA ILE A 104 4.69 20.83 -20.14
C ILE A 104 3.77 21.61 -21.08
N GLN A 105 2.53 21.90 -20.64
CA GLN A 105 1.54 22.66 -21.43
C GLN A 105 2.06 24.08 -21.76
N TYR A 106 2.61 24.77 -20.78
CA TYR A 106 3.16 26.11 -20.99
C TYR A 106 4.37 26.08 -21.93
N CYS A 107 5.28 25.12 -21.78
CA CYS A 107 6.40 24.93 -22.68
C CYS A 107 5.94 24.63 -24.11
N SER A 108 4.96 23.76 -24.28
CA SER A 108 4.34 23.42 -25.57
C SER A 108 3.74 24.66 -26.23
N TRP A 109 2.91 25.39 -25.50
CA TRP A 109 2.29 26.63 -26.00
C TRP A 109 3.31 27.67 -26.45
N LYS A 110 4.32 27.94 -25.60
CA LYS A 110 5.33 28.97 -25.87
C LYS A 110 6.29 28.58 -27.01
N SER A 111 6.57 27.27 -27.17
CA SER A 111 7.50 26.78 -28.21
C SER A 111 6.82 26.43 -29.52
N GLY A 112 5.49 26.41 -29.57
CA GLY A 112 4.70 25.95 -30.74
C GLY A 112 4.82 24.46 -31.03
N ARG A 113 5.32 23.64 -30.08
CA ARG A 113 5.48 22.18 -30.23
C ARG A 113 4.34 21.45 -29.54
N THR A 114 3.84 20.39 -30.13
CA THR A 114 2.82 19.54 -29.52
C THR A 114 3.44 18.69 -28.39
N ALA A 115 2.85 18.73 -27.21
CA ALA A 115 3.22 17.83 -26.12
C ALA A 115 2.76 16.39 -26.41
N PHE A 116 3.46 15.43 -25.85
CA PHE A 116 3.01 14.04 -25.86
C PHE A 116 1.69 13.87 -25.10
N SER A 117 0.86 12.97 -25.54
CA SER A 117 -0.41 12.66 -24.90
C SER A 117 -0.23 11.77 -23.68
N LEU A 118 -0.96 12.04 -22.60
CA LEU A 118 -0.92 11.21 -21.40
C LEU A 118 -1.67 9.91 -21.63
N LEU A 119 -0.99 8.78 -21.45
CA LEU A 119 -1.55 7.44 -21.53
C LEU A 119 -2.13 7.06 -20.15
N THR A 120 -3.46 7.02 -20.05
CA THR A 120 -4.20 6.69 -18.83
C THR A 120 -4.93 5.35 -18.90
N ASP A 121 -4.96 4.72 -20.09
CA ASP A 121 -5.60 3.44 -20.31
C ASP A 121 -4.72 2.30 -19.79
N GLU A 122 -5.09 1.77 -18.63
CA GLU A 122 -4.41 0.67 -17.94
C GLU A 122 -4.33 -0.60 -18.80
N LYS A 123 -5.37 -0.90 -19.57
CA LYS A 123 -5.39 -2.08 -20.46
C LYS A 123 -4.37 -1.94 -21.59
N ARG A 124 -4.26 -0.74 -22.14
CA ARG A 124 -3.28 -0.43 -23.18
C ARG A 124 -1.85 -0.51 -22.66
N ILE A 125 -1.60 0.00 -21.43
CA ILE A 125 -0.28 -0.13 -20.77
C ILE A 125 0.06 -1.60 -20.56
N ALA A 126 -0.87 -2.39 -20.02
CA ALA A 126 -0.67 -3.80 -19.75
C ALA A 126 -0.41 -4.60 -21.06
N ALA A 127 -1.16 -4.32 -22.12
CA ALA A 127 -0.97 -4.97 -23.42
C ALA A 127 0.40 -4.64 -24.04
N MET A 128 0.85 -3.37 -23.95
CA MET A 128 2.16 -2.92 -24.41
C MET A 128 3.27 -3.64 -23.65
N LEU A 129 3.20 -3.65 -22.31
CA LEU A 129 4.18 -4.34 -21.46
C LEU A 129 4.19 -5.84 -21.71
N ALA A 130 3.03 -6.49 -21.91
CA ALA A 130 2.95 -7.92 -22.21
C ALA A 130 3.64 -8.27 -23.52
N SER A 131 3.44 -7.47 -24.57
CA SER A 131 4.10 -7.63 -25.86
C SER A 131 5.63 -7.49 -25.75
N ILE A 132 6.08 -6.46 -25.04
CA ILE A 132 7.51 -6.21 -24.80
C ILE A 132 8.14 -7.35 -23.99
N TYR A 133 7.48 -7.76 -22.90
CA TYR A 133 7.95 -8.85 -22.04
C TYR A 133 8.10 -10.15 -22.83
N GLN A 134 7.06 -10.55 -23.57
CA GLN A 134 7.09 -11.76 -24.38
C GLN A 134 8.22 -11.75 -25.42
N ARG A 135 8.46 -10.60 -26.06
CA ARG A 135 9.53 -10.43 -27.05
C ARG A 135 10.93 -10.54 -26.45
N ILE A 136 11.11 -10.08 -25.20
CA ILE A 136 12.42 -10.03 -24.53
C ILE A 136 12.70 -11.29 -23.70
N GLU A 137 11.72 -11.75 -22.91
CA GLU A 137 11.85 -12.92 -22.02
C GLU A 137 11.48 -14.24 -22.69
N HIS A 138 10.94 -14.21 -23.91
CA HIS A 138 10.48 -15.39 -24.69
C HIS A 138 9.45 -16.26 -23.93
N SER A 139 8.71 -15.65 -22.99
CA SER A 139 7.66 -16.29 -22.20
C SER A 139 6.45 -15.37 -22.06
N TYR A 140 5.27 -15.95 -21.87
CA TYR A 140 4.06 -15.16 -21.61
C TYR A 140 4.04 -14.68 -20.17
N PRO A 141 3.92 -13.35 -19.92
CA PRO A 141 3.84 -12.82 -18.56
C PRO A 141 2.52 -13.18 -17.89
N THR A 142 2.55 -13.43 -16.60
CA THR A 142 1.35 -13.43 -15.77
C THR A 142 0.92 -12.00 -15.44
N GLU A 143 -0.29 -11.81 -14.90
CA GLU A 143 -0.73 -10.49 -14.41
C GLU A 143 0.19 -9.95 -13.30
N SER A 144 0.69 -10.84 -12.45
CA SER A 144 1.68 -10.52 -11.41
C SER A 144 3.01 -10.04 -11.99
N ASP A 145 3.50 -10.68 -13.06
CA ASP A 145 4.74 -10.27 -13.72
C ASP A 145 4.61 -8.87 -14.32
N LEU A 146 3.49 -8.58 -14.98
CA LEU A 146 3.21 -7.26 -15.53
C LEU A 146 3.13 -6.18 -14.47
N GLN A 147 2.48 -6.48 -13.34
CA GLN A 147 2.39 -5.57 -12.21
C GLN A 147 3.77 -5.30 -11.59
N ASN A 148 4.60 -6.34 -11.47
CA ASN A 148 5.96 -6.22 -10.97
C ASN A 148 6.82 -5.35 -11.90
N VAL A 149 6.84 -5.65 -13.20
CA VAL A 149 7.57 -4.85 -14.21
C VAL A 149 7.14 -3.39 -14.18
N ARG A 150 5.84 -3.12 -14.10
CA ARG A 150 5.31 -1.76 -14.00
C ARG A 150 5.80 -1.04 -12.75
N THR A 151 5.76 -1.71 -11.61
CA THR A 151 6.26 -1.17 -10.34
C THR A 151 7.75 -0.84 -10.42
N LEU A 152 8.56 -1.72 -11.04
CA LEU A 152 9.99 -1.48 -11.25
C LEU A 152 10.24 -0.30 -12.20
N ILE A 153 9.47 -0.14 -13.27
CA ILE A 153 9.57 1.02 -14.18
C ILE A 153 9.25 2.33 -13.44
N THR A 154 8.17 2.35 -12.66
CA THR A 154 7.83 3.48 -11.79
C THR A 154 8.96 3.79 -10.83
N PHE A 155 9.52 2.79 -10.17
CA PHE A 155 10.65 2.95 -9.26
C PHE A 155 11.88 3.55 -9.93
N ILE A 156 12.27 3.05 -11.12
CA ILE A 156 13.40 3.56 -11.90
C ILE A 156 13.23 5.05 -12.20
N LYS A 157 12.06 5.45 -12.72
CA LYS A 157 11.77 6.84 -13.09
C LYS A 157 11.76 7.75 -11.86
N ASN A 158 11.10 7.34 -10.80
CA ASN A 158 10.92 8.13 -9.58
C ASN A 158 12.18 8.26 -8.74
N ARG A 159 13.05 7.23 -8.71
CA ARG A 159 14.37 7.27 -8.06
C ARG A 159 15.47 7.86 -8.97
N MET A 160 15.14 8.19 -10.23
CA MET A 160 16.08 8.72 -11.21
C MET A 160 17.31 7.82 -11.39
N LEU A 161 17.08 6.49 -11.54
CA LEU A 161 18.16 5.52 -11.61
C LEU A 161 18.89 5.54 -12.94
N GLY A 162 20.24 5.52 -12.90
CA GLY A 162 21.07 5.28 -14.07
C GLY A 162 21.13 3.82 -14.46
N GLU A 163 21.67 3.54 -15.66
CA GLU A 163 21.73 2.16 -16.22
C GLU A 163 22.45 1.16 -15.31
N GLU A 164 23.49 1.57 -14.59
CA GLU A 164 24.22 0.70 -13.67
C GLU A 164 23.34 0.25 -12.50
N ALA A 165 22.57 1.16 -11.92
CA ALA A 165 21.64 0.85 -10.85
C ALA A 165 20.48 -0.02 -11.35
N ILE A 166 20.00 0.19 -12.59
CA ILE A 166 18.98 -0.66 -13.20
C ILE A 166 19.51 -2.08 -13.41
N ARG A 167 20.78 -2.26 -13.82
CA ARG A 167 21.40 -3.58 -13.94
C ARG A 167 21.58 -4.29 -12.58
N ALA A 168 21.75 -3.57 -11.50
CA ALA A 168 21.72 -4.14 -10.16
C ALA A 168 20.31 -4.68 -9.83
N LEU A 169 19.25 -3.90 -10.13
CA LEU A 169 17.84 -4.32 -10.03
C LEU A 169 17.51 -5.58 -10.85
N GLU A 170 18.09 -5.66 -12.03
CA GLU A 170 17.89 -6.75 -12.97
C GLU A 170 18.29 -8.11 -12.39
N LYS A 171 19.38 -8.14 -11.59
CA LYS A 171 19.88 -9.37 -10.94
C LYS A 171 18.88 -9.90 -9.90
N ASP A 172 18.26 -8.99 -9.16
CA ASP A 172 17.32 -9.35 -8.10
C ASP A 172 15.93 -9.70 -8.66
N ALA A 173 15.55 -9.05 -9.77
CA ALA A 173 14.26 -9.28 -10.42
C ALA A 173 14.24 -10.49 -11.37
N GLU A 174 15.43 -11.05 -11.70
CA GLU A 174 15.60 -12.19 -12.63
C GLU A 174 14.96 -12.02 -14.01
N ILE A 175 14.84 -10.75 -14.46
CA ILE A 175 14.30 -10.37 -15.78
C ILE A 175 15.25 -9.37 -16.45
N GLN A 176 15.21 -9.28 -17.78
CA GLN A 176 16.01 -8.33 -18.56
C GLN A 176 15.42 -6.89 -18.45
N LEU A 177 15.37 -6.37 -17.22
CA LEU A 177 14.66 -5.15 -16.85
C LEU A 177 15.12 -3.92 -17.65
N LEU A 178 16.42 -3.74 -17.86
CA LEU A 178 16.95 -2.60 -18.63
C LEU A 178 16.48 -2.63 -20.10
N ARG A 179 16.40 -3.82 -20.69
CA ARG A 179 15.91 -3.98 -22.07
C ARG A 179 14.41 -3.69 -22.15
N ILE A 180 13.64 -4.21 -21.18
CA ILE A 180 12.20 -3.94 -21.08
C ILE A 180 11.94 -2.44 -20.90
N TYR A 181 12.66 -1.79 -19.97
CA TYR A 181 12.56 -0.35 -19.70
C TYR A 181 12.86 0.50 -20.93
N LYS A 182 13.96 0.18 -21.65
CA LYS A 182 14.32 0.89 -22.90
C LYS A 182 13.28 0.70 -23.99
N ALA A 183 12.79 -0.52 -24.17
CA ALA A 183 11.76 -0.83 -25.16
C ALA A 183 10.43 -0.14 -24.87
N TYR A 184 10.00 -0.11 -23.60
CA TYR A 184 8.79 0.59 -23.16
C TYR A 184 8.87 2.09 -23.43
N ASN A 185 9.98 2.73 -23.06
CA ASN A 185 10.18 4.15 -23.32
C ASN A 185 10.30 4.48 -24.83
N ALA A 186 10.87 3.56 -25.65
CA ALA A 186 10.94 3.74 -27.10
C ALA A 186 9.55 3.69 -27.73
N GLU A 187 8.72 2.72 -27.32
CA GLU A 187 7.35 2.54 -27.82
C GLU A 187 6.44 3.70 -27.43
N LEU A 188 6.56 4.21 -26.20
CA LEU A 188 5.85 5.44 -25.78
C LEU A 188 6.22 6.64 -26.66
N ARG A 189 7.52 6.83 -26.93
CA ARG A 189 8.00 7.93 -27.79
C ARG A 189 7.55 7.81 -29.24
N GLU A 190 7.57 6.62 -29.80
CA GLU A 190 7.12 6.35 -31.17
C GLU A 190 5.65 6.72 -31.35
N HIS A 191 4.82 6.43 -30.36
CA HIS A 191 3.41 6.77 -30.36
C HIS A 191 3.10 8.19 -29.82
N GLN A 192 4.10 8.99 -29.50
CA GLN A 192 3.94 10.33 -28.91
C GLN A 192 3.14 10.30 -27.59
N LEU A 193 3.36 9.27 -26.79
CA LEU A 193 2.71 9.02 -25.49
C LEU A 193 3.70 9.27 -24.35
N MET A 194 3.15 9.57 -23.18
CA MET A 194 3.85 9.60 -21.90
C MET A 194 2.97 8.99 -20.82
N ASP A 195 3.53 8.28 -19.86
CA ASP A 195 2.83 7.88 -18.64
C ASP A 195 2.92 8.98 -17.57
N TYR A 196 2.32 8.74 -16.38
CA TYR A 196 2.36 9.70 -15.27
C TYR A 196 3.79 9.94 -14.73
N ASP A 197 4.66 8.94 -14.80
CA ASP A 197 6.05 9.07 -14.35
C ASP A 197 6.87 9.84 -15.39
N ASP A 198 6.65 9.61 -16.69
CA ASP A 198 7.25 10.39 -17.77
C ASP A 198 6.88 11.87 -17.70
N GLN A 199 5.65 12.18 -17.26
CA GLN A 199 5.22 13.57 -17.09
C GLN A 199 6.16 14.32 -16.13
N MET A 200 6.60 13.68 -15.04
CA MET A 200 7.57 14.25 -14.12
C MET A 200 8.98 14.33 -14.73
N VAL A 201 9.42 13.27 -15.43
CA VAL A 201 10.73 13.24 -16.10
C VAL A 201 10.82 14.34 -17.17
N TYR A 202 9.77 14.51 -17.97
CA TYR A 202 9.75 15.57 -19.00
C TYR A 202 9.70 16.98 -18.41
N ALA A 203 8.86 17.19 -17.40
CA ALA A 203 8.81 18.49 -16.71
C ALA A 203 10.15 18.86 -16.09
N TYR A 204 10.79 17.92 -15.38
CA TYR A 204 12.13 18.11 -14.80
C TYR A 204 13.17 18.45 -15.86
N THR A 205 13.21 17.67 -16.94
CA THR A 205 14.14 17.88 -18.05
C THR A 205 13.93 19.24 -18.75
N MET A 206 12.66 19.63 -18.94
CA MET A 206 12.32 20.92 -19.56
C MET A 206 12.72 22.10 -18.64
N LEU A 207 12.47 22.01 -17.33
CA LEU A 207 12.87 23.05 -16.37
C LEU A 207 14.39 23.22 -16.32
N GLN A 208 15.16 22.14 -16.42
CA GLN A 208 16.62 22.22 -16.48
C GLN A 208 17.13 22.79 -17.81
N ARG A 209 16.50 22.41 -18.92
CA ARG A 209 16.98 22.75 -20.26
C ARG A 209 16.61 24.18 -20.71
N PHE A 210 15.50 24.71 -20.21
CA PHE A 210 14.95 25.98 -20.64
C PHE A 210 14.90 26.99 -19.47
N PRO A 211 15.96 27.82 -19.27
CA PRO A 211 15.99 28.82 -18.17
C PRO A 211 14.77 29.74 -18.14
N TRP A 212 14.25 30.17 -19.29
CA TRP A 212 13.06 31.02 -19.39
C TRP A 212 11.80 30.33 -18.82
N LEU A 213 11.69 28.98 -18.95
CA LEU A 213 10.58 28.21 -18.44
C LEU A 213 10.67 28.12 -16.91
N LEU A 214 11.85 27.81 -16.38
CA LEU A 214 12.10 27.78 -14.95
C LEU A 214 11.83 29.14 -14.30
N GLU A 215 12.38 30.20 -14.89
CA GLU A 215 12.20 31.57 -14.39
C GLU A 215 10.72 31.99 -14.36
N HIS A 216 9.92 31.60 -15.36
CA HIS A 216 8.49 31.89 -15.38
C HIS A 216 7.78 31.30 -14.16
N PHE A 217 7.98 30.00 -13.84
CA PHE A 217 7.34 29.36 -12.70
C PHE A 217 7.91 29.83 -11.36
N GLN A 218 9.18 30.16 -11.26
CA GLN A 218 9.81 30.77 -10.08
C GLN A 218 9.26 32.18 -9.78
N GLN A 219 8.96 32.95 -10.80
CA GLN A 219 8.33 34.28 -10.65
C GLN A 219 6.85 34.14 -10.26
N GLN A 220 6.16 33.14 -10.82
CA GLN A 220 4.77 32.87 -10.51
C GLN A 220 4.59 32.37 -9.08
N TYR A 221 5.47 31.47 -8.60
CA TYR A 221 5.38 30.80 -7.30
C TYR A 221 6.61 31.03 -6.42
N PRO A 222 6.81 32.26 -5.91
CA PRO A 222 7.92 32.53 -4.99
C PRO A 222 7.78 31.87 -3.62
N TYR A 223 6.61 31.32 -3.28
CA TYR A 223 6.35 30.59 -2.04
C TYR A 223 5.80 29.20 -2.38
N ILE A 224 6.46 28.17 -1.88
CA ILE A 224 6.08 26.77 -2.11
C ILE A 224 5.86 26.08 -0.77
N CYS A 225 4.69 25.47 -0.62
CA CYS A 225 4.34 24.64 0.53
C CYS A 225 4.15 23.19 0.06
N VAL A 226 4.76 22.23 0.75
CA VAL A 226 4.67 20.79 0.43
C VAL A 226 4.13 20.05 1.64
N ASP A 227 3.01 19.32 1.46
CA ASP A 227 2.43 18.45 2.47
C ASP A 227 2.84 16.99 2.24
N GLU A 228 2.91 16.21 3.32
CA GLU A 228 3.33 14.80 3.32
C GLU A 228 4.67 14.57 2.60
N ALA A 229 5.65 15.44 2.85
CA ALA A 229 6.93 15.47 2.14
C ALA A 229 7.72 14.14 2.25
N GLN A 230 7.49 13.32 3.26
CA GLN A 230 8.12 12.00 3.43
C GLN A 230 7.68 10.97 2.38
N ASP A 231 6.55 11.20 1.68
CA ASP A 231 6.03 10.32 0.64
C ASP A 231 6.46 10.73 -0.76
N THR A 232 7.12 11.87 -0.87
CA THR A 232 7.58 12.46 -2.12
C THR A 232 8.79 11.69 -2.65
N SER A 233 8.81 11.39 -3.96
CA SER A 233 9.91 10.67 -4.61
C SER A 233 11.10 11.60 -4.93
N LYS A 234 12.24 10.99 -5.26
CA LYS A 234 13.47 11.77 -5.57
C LYS A 234 13.28 12.77 -6.71
N ILE A 235 12.62 12.37 -7.79
CA ILE A 235 12.35 13.30 -8.92
C ILE A 235 11.39 14.41 -8.50
N GLN A 236 10.43 14.14 -7.64
CA GLN A 236 9.49 15.13 -7.13
C GLN A 236 10.23 16.16 -6.26
N HIS A 237 11.10 15.71 -5.35
CA HIS A 237 11.97 16.63 -4.59
C HIS A 237 12.86 17.46 -5.50
N ALA A 238 13.43 16.87 -6.56
CA ALA A 238 14.27 17.58 -7.51
C ALA A 238 13.49 18.69 -8.26
N ILE A 239 12.24 18.43 -8.65
CA ILE A 239 11.35 19.42 -9.27
C ILE A 239 11.03 20.56 -8.29
N ILE A 240 10.66 20.22 -7.05
CA ILE A 240 10.38 21.21 -5.99
C ILE A 240 11.61 22.09 -5.73
N ALA A 241 12.79 21.49 -5.61
CA ALA A 241 14.04 22.20 -5.39
C ALA A 241 14.37 23.18 -6.53
N LEU A 242 14.17 22.77 -7.81
CA LEU A 242 14.32 23.68 -8.95
C LEU A 242 13.36 24.86 -8.87
N LEU A 243 12.09 24.61 -8.60
CA LEU A 243 11.08 25.67 -8.51
C LEU A 243 11.36 26.64 -7.35
N ALA A 244 11.84 26.14 -6.21
CA ALA A 244 12.13 26.94 -5.02
C ALA A 244 13.47 27.69 -5.09
N SER A 245 14.41 27.29 -5.96
CA SER A 245 15.83 27.72 -5.92
C SER A 245 16.09 29.23 -6.07
N ARG A 246 15.11 30.02 -6.54
CA ARG A 246 15.26 31.47 -6.68
C ARG A 246 15.06 32.23 -5.36
N THR A 247 14.07 31.82 -4.56
CA THR A 247 13.68 32.55 -3.34
C THR A 247 13.96 31.75 -2.08
N GLU A 248 14.09 30.46 -2.21
CA GLU A 248 14.20 29.46 -1.13
C GLU A 248 13.07 29.53 -0.08
N ASN A 249 11.94 30.19 -0.41
CA ASN A 249 10.77 30.21 0.45
C ASN A 249 10.02 28.89 0.31
N LEU A 250 10.64 27.83 0.82
CA LEU A 250 10.18 26.46 0.78
C LEU A 250 9.74 26.01 2.18
N PHE A 251 8.47 25.63 2.32
CA PHE A 251 7.93 25.07 3.55
C PHE A 251 7.53 23.64 3.32
N MET A 252 8.28 22.70 3.87
CA MET A 252 7.97 21.27 3.80
C MET A 252 7.40 20.78 5.13
N VAL A 253 6.28 20.05 5.07
CA VAL A 253 5.67 19.39 6.22
C VAL A 253 5.73 17.90 6.01
N GLY A 254 6.23 17.16 7.01
CA GLY A 254 6.34 15.71 6.91
C GLY A 254 6.63 15.04 8.24
N ASP A 255 6.69 13.72 8.18
CA ASP A 255 7.10 12.85 9.27
C ASP A 255 7.76 11.60 8.69
N GLU A 256 9.06 11.50 8.74
CA GLU A 256 9.81 10.35 8.21
C GLU A 256 9.41 9.04 8.91
N ASP A 257 8.92 9.10 10.15
CA ASP A 257 8.37 7.94 10.87
C ASP A 257 7.05 7.42 10.26
N GLN A 258 6.40 8.21 9.40
CA GLN A 258 5.21 7.81 8.65
C GLN A 258 5.51 7.50 7.17
N SER A 259 6.77 7.44 6.75
CA SER A 259 7.14 7.03 5.39
C SER A 259 6.98 5.52 5.23
N ILE A 260 5.93 5.10 4.53
CA ILE A 260 5.56 3.70 4.30
C ILE A 260 5.33 3.38 2.82
N TYR A 261 5.75 4.26 1.92
CA TYR A 261 5.60 4.09 0.47
C TYR A 261 6.95 3.91 -0.23
N GLY A 262 7.93 3.28 0.42
CA GLY A 262 9.22 2.94 -0.17
C GLY A 262 9.08 2.15 -1.47
N PHE A 263 8.11 1.23 -1.53
CA PHE A 263 7.76 0.47 -2.75
C PHE A 263 7.24 1.35 -3.91
N ARG A 264 6.81 2.60 -3.65
CA ARG A 264 6.47 3.62 -4.65
C ARG A 264 7.57 4.64 -4.86
N ALA A 265 8.81 4.31 -4.45
CA ALA A 265 9.98 5.16 -4.54
C ALA A 265 9.93 6.44 -3.68
N ALA A 266 9.18 6.45 -2.58
CA ALA A 266 9.27 7.52 -1.58
C ALA A 266 10.73 7.72 -1.15
N TYR A 267 11.11 8.97 -0.88
CA TYR A 267 12.49 9.39 -0.59
C TYR A 267 12.55 10.19 0.72
N PRO A 268 12.31 9.54 1.88
CA PRO A 268 12.33 10.21 3.18
C PRO A 268 13.70 10.77 3.54
N GLU A 269 14.78 10.30 2.91
CA GLU A 269 16.15 10.81 3.08
C GLU A 269 16.23 12.31 2.79
N ALA A 270 15.37 12.82 1.88
CA ALA A 270 15.32 14.26 1.60
C ALA A 270 14.95 15.11 2.83
N LEU A 271 14.18 14.55 3.79
CA LEU A 271 13.89 15.23 5.04
C LEU A 271 15.10 15.19 5.97
N LEU A 272 15.79 14.04 6.04
CA LEU A 272 16.99 13.87 6.87
C LEU A 272 18.16 14.74 6.41
N GLU A 273 18.26 14.96 5.10
CA GLU A 273 19.32 15.75 4.47
C GLU A 273 18.90 17.20 4.17
N PHE A 274 17.74 17.64 4.69
CA PHE A 274 17.15 18.94 4.34
C PHE A 274 18.08 20.12 4.63
N GLU A 275 18.69 20.16 5.81
CA GLU A 275 19.63 21.25 6.18
C GLU A 275 20.92 21.25 5.33
N GLN A 276 21.32 20.06 4.83
CA GLN A 276 22.50 19.96 3.94
C GLN A 276 22.21 20.51 2.54
N HIS A 277 20.97 20.30 2.05
CA HIS A 277 20.55 20.76 0.72
C HIS A 277 20.07 22.22 0.71
N HIS A 278 19.64 22.74 1.87
CA HIS A 278 19.11 24.10 2.04
C HIS A 278 19.87 24.84 3.14
N PRO A 279 21.02 25.50 2.82
CA PRO A 279 21.80 26.26 3.79
C PRO A 279 20.95 27.34 4.50
N GLY A 280 21.00 27.37 5.82
CA GLY A 280 20.18 28.29 6.62
C GLY A 280 18.73 27.83 6.86
N ALA A 281 18.42 26.57 6.52
CA ALA A 281 17.13 25.98 6.81
C ALA A 281 16.82 25.97 8.31
N ARG A 282 15.52 26.07 8.62
CA ARG A 282 15.01 25.91 9.99
C ARG A 282 14.22 24.61 10.08
N VAL A 283 14.61 23.75 11.01
CA VAL A 283 13.85 22.54 11.36
C VAL A 283 12.99 22.85 12.58
N LEU A 284 11.68 22.72 12.43
CA LEU A 284 10.69 22.96 13.47
C LEU A 284 10.03 21.63 13.83
N LEU A 285 9.66 21.46 15.10
CA LEU A 285 9.01 20.25 15.59
C LEU A 285 7.57 20.55 16.00
N MET A 286 6.66 19.60 15.73
CA MET A 286 5.33 19.55 16.31
C MET A 286 5.15 18.18 16.96
N GLU A 287 5.27 18.11 18.28
CA GLU A 287 5.37 16.89 19.06
C GLU A 287 4.10 16.53 19.83
N GLU A 288 3.16 17.46 19.96
CA GLU A 288 1.93 17.26 20.70
C GLU A 288 0.87 16.54 19.86
N ASN A 289 0.40 15.38 20.33
CA ASN A 289 -0.64 14.58 19.66
C ASN A 289 -2.01 14.85 20.28
N PHE A 290 -2.91 15.46 19.49
CA PHE A 290 -4.28 15.78 19.87
C PHE A 290 -5.29 14.67 19.54
N ARG A 291 -4.86 13.65 18.81
CA ARG A 291 -5.72 12.58 18.29
C ARG A 291 -5.96 11.46 19.29
N SER A 292 -4.90 10.87 19.78
CA SER A 292 -4.93 9.56 20.41
C SER A 292 -4.91 9.63 21.94
N ASP A 293 -5.44 8.59 22.58
CA ASP A 293 -5.31 8.34 24.00
C ASP A 293 -3.83 8.32 24.44
N ALA A 294 -3.54 8.82 25.64
CA ALA A 294 -2.17 8.96 26.12
C ALA A 294 -1.40 7.63 26.19
N SER A 295 -2.07 6.51 26.44
CA SER A 295 -1.44 5.19 26.46
C SER A 295 -0.95 4.79 25.06
N ILE A 296 -1.75 5.08 24.04
CA ILE A 296 -1.40 4.81 22.62
C ILE A 296 -0.22 5.69 22.23
N VAL A 297 -0.27 6.98 22.54
CA VAL A 297 0.80 7.95 22.23
C VAL A 297 2.14 7.50 22.82
N ARG A 298 2.16 7.21 24.13
CA ARG A 298 3.40 6.79 24.82
C ARG A 298 3.94 5.46 24.32
N ALA A 299 3.06 4.51 23.96
CA ALA A 299 3.48 3.22 23.43
C ALA A 299 4.04 3.36 22.02
N ALA A 300 3.39 4.13 21.16
CA ALA A 300 3.82 4.39 19.79
C ALA A 300 5.15 5.16 19.76
N ASP A 301 5.31 6.19 20.61
CA ASP A 301 6.57 6.94 20.72
C ASP A 301 7.73 6.01 21.08
N ARG A 302 7.62 5.25 22.15
CA ARG A 302 8.67 4.30 22.55
C ARG A 302 8.98 3.25 21.48
N PHE A 303 7.97 2.82 20.75
CA PHE A 303 8.13 1.81 19.71
C PHE A 303 8.95 2.34 18.54
N ILE A 304 8.64 3.55 18.06
CA ILE A 304 9.31 4.13 16.89
C ILE A 304 10.72 4.64 17.20
N GLN A 305 11.03 4.98 18.44
CA GLN A 305 12.37 5.41 18.87
C GLN A 305 13.47 4.35 18.62
N LYS A 306 13.11 3.12 18.28
CA LYS A 306 14.08 2.07 17.91
C LYS A 306 14.59 2.17 16.48
N ASN A 307 13.94 2.93 15.62
CA ASN A 307 14.46 3.25 14.30
C ASN A 307 15.63 4.23 14.43
N THR A 308 16.64 4.04 13.56
CA THR A 308 17.88 4.82 13.60
C THR A 308 17.90 5.97 12.59
N LEU A 309 17.20 5.79 11.45
CA LEU A 309 17.12 6.79 10.37
C LEU A 309 15.95 7.74 10.61
N ARG A 310 16.10 8.64 11.59
CA ARG A 310 15.06 9.60 11.96
C ARG A 310 15.67 10.81 12.69
N HIS A 311 14.92 11.92 12.71
CA HIS A 311 15.24 13.06 13.59
C HIS A 311 14.87 12.74 15.05
N GLU A 312 15.57 13.34 15.97
CA GLU A 312 15.22 13.27 17.39
C GLU A 312 13.94 14.09 17.63
N LYS A 313 12.86 13.39 17.91
CA LYS A 313 11.55 13.96 18.25
C LYS A 313 10.77 12.98 19.11
N HIS A 314 9.90 13.51 19.97
CA HIS A 314 9.10 12.71 20.92
C HIS A 314 7.63 13.09 20.84
N MET A 315 6.76 12.09 20.76
CA MET A 315 5.33 12.33 20.71
C MET A 315 4.75 12.52 22.11
N GLN A 316 4.15 13.67 22.37
CA GLN A 316 3.54 14.04 23.66
C GLN A 316 2.00 13.95 23.58
N PRO A 317 1.32 13.33 24.55
CA PRO A 317 -0.12 13.25 24.54
C PRO A 317 -0.76 14.57 25.02
N ALA A 318 -1.65 15.15 24.21
CA ALA A 318 -2.52 16.26 24.61
C ALA A 318 -3.76 15.79 25.37
N ARG A 319 -4.21 14.56 25.09
CA ARG A 319 -5.41 13.98 25.73
C ARG A 319 -5.03 13.29 27.04
N PRO A 320 -5.75 13.56 28.14
CA PRO A 320 -5.41 13.00 29.46
C PRO A 320 -5.84 11.55 29.67
N GLN A 321 -6.74 11.00 28.83
CA GLN A 321 -7.25 9.65 28.94
C GLN A 321 -6.12 8.63 28.82
N GLN A 322 -6.19 7.56 29.61
CA GLN A 322 -5.17 6.49 29.66
C GLN A 322 -5.84 5.11 29.65
N ARG A 323 -6.46 4.77 28.55
CA ARG A 323 -7.06 3.44 28.34
C ARG A 323 -5.96 2.42 28.02
N GLU A 324 -6.09 1.22 28.55
CA GLU A 324 -5.13 0.15 28.28
C GLU A 324 -5.19 -0.30 26.82
N ILE A 325 -4.02 -0.44 26.21
CA ILE A 325 -3.90 -1.12 24.90
C ILE A 325 -4.12 -2.60 25.15
N ARG A 326 -5.08 -3.21 24.45
CA ARG A 326 -5.47 -4.61 24.66
C ARG A 326 -4.78 -5.54 23.68
N GLU A 327 -3.97 -6.43 24.22
CA GLU A 327 -3.50 -7.59 23.48
C GLU A 327 -4.54 -8.69 23.56
N ILE A 328 -4.83 -9.33 22.41
CA ILE A 328 -5.78 -10.45 22.31
C ILE A 328 -4.99 -11.68 21.83
N PRO A 329 -4.47 -12.52 22.77
CA PRO A 329 -3.71 -13.70 22.43
C PRO A 329 -4.66 -14.83 22.04
N LEU A 330 -4.61 -15.25 20.79
CA LEU A 330 -5.48 -16.29 20.21
C LEU A 330 -4.72 -17.61 20.00
N THR A 331 -5.45 -18.70 19.83
CA THR A 331 -4.88 -20.03 19.59
C THR A 331 -4.64 -20.32 18.11
N SER A 332 -5.37 -19.63 17.22
CA SER A 332 -5.26 -19.79 15.76
C SER A 332 -5.69 -18.51 15.02
N ARG A 333 -5.25 -18.37 13.77
CA ARG A 333 -5.70 -17.28 12.89
C ARG A 333 -7.22 -17.31 12.67
N LYS A 334 -7.84 -18.50 12.61
CA LYS A 334 -9.30 -18.63 12.48
C LYS A 334 -10.05 -18.00 13.66
N ALA A 335 -9.51 -18.08 14.88
CA ALA A 335 -10.14 -17.50 16.07
C ALA A 335 -10.25 -15.96 16.01
N GLN A 336 -9.33 -15.27 15.36
CA GLN A 336 -9.41 -13.80 15.22
C GLN A 336 -10.58 -13.38 14.32
N TYR A 337 -10.86 -14.14 13.26
CA TYR A 337 -11.97 -13.83 12.36
C TYR A 337 -13.32 -14.05 13.05
N SER A 338 -13.48 -15.13 13.84
CA SER A 338 -14.68 -15.35 14.63
C SER A 338 -14.88 -14.29 15.71
N TYR A 339 -13.80 -13.82 16.33
CA TYR A 339 -13.86 -12.71 17.26
C TYR A 339 -14.34 -11.42 16.60
N LEU A 340 -13.77 -11.09 15.42
CA LEU A 340 -14.10 -9.88 14.67
C LEU A 340 -15.51 -9.94 14.07
N LEU A 341 -16.01 -11.10 13.68
CA LEU A 341 -17.41 -11.26 13.26
C LEU A 341 -18.34 -10.78 14.38
N LYS A 342 -18.13 -11.22 15.61
CA LYS A 342 -18.94 -10.78 16.75
C LYS A 342 -18.82 -9.27 17.01
N VAL A 343 -17.62 -8.70 16.89
CA VAL A 343 -17.42 -7.24 17.01
C VAL A 343 -18.18 -6.50 15.92
N ALA A 344 -18.20 -7.02 14.70
CA ALA A 344 -18.93 -6.44 13.58
C ALA A 344 -20.45 -6.49 13.79
N GLU A 345 -20.97 -7.64 14.25
CA GLU A 345 -22.39 -7.80 14.61
C GLU A 345 -22.83 -6.79 15.68
N ASP A 346 -22.07 -6.71 16.79
CA ASP A 346 -22.36 -5.77 17.90
C ASP A 346 -22.31 -4.31 17.43
N CYS A 347 -21.30 -3.95 16.63
CA CYS A 347 -21.11 -2.58 16.11
C CYS A 347 -22.25 -2.18 15.17
N THR A 348 -22.58 -3.04 14.20
CA THR A 348 -23.60 -2.74 13.20
C THR A 348 -25.01 -2.75 13.77
N ALA A 349 -25.31 -3.63 14.75
CA ALA A 349 -26.56 -3.66 15.48
C ALA A 349 -26.76 -2.38 16.32
N ALA A 350 -25.71 -1.93 17.02
CA ALA A 350 -25.73 -0.67 17.78
C ALA A 350 -25.97 0.54 16.87
N TYR A 351 -25.32 0.57 15.70
CA TYR A 351 -25.52 1.61 14.71
C TYR A 351 -26.95 1.62 14.16
N ALA A 352 -27.49 0.48 13.76
CA ALA A 352 -28.86 0.35 13.28
C ALA A 352 -29.91 0.76 14.34
N ALA A 353 -29.65 0.48 15.61
CA ALA A 353 -30.49 0.93 16.72
C ALA A 353 -30.45 2.46 16.88
N ALA A 354 -29.27 3.06 16.82
CA ALA A 354 -29.09 4.51 16.94
C ALA A 354 -29.78 5.27 15.79
N VAL A 355 -29.67 4.77 14.55
CA VAL A 355 -30.35 5.35 13.38
C VAL A 355 -31.87 5.28 13.54
N ARG A 356 -32.43 4.15 14.01
CA ARG A 356 -33.87 4.01 14.27
C ARG A 356 -34.38 4.96 15.35
N THR A 357 -33.63 5.14 16.43
CA THR A 357 -33.98 6.04 17.52
C THR A 357 -33.99 7.49 17.03
N ALA A 358 -33.06 7.91 16.21
CA ALA A 358 -33.00 9.24 15.62
C ALA A 358 -34.17 9.48 14.64
N ALA A 359 -34.60 8.49 13.88
CA ALA A 359 -35.73 8.58 12.96
C ALA A 359 -37.09 8.66 13.67
N VAL A 360 -37.25 8.04 14.85
CA VAL A 360 -38.50 8.06 15.66
C VAL A 360 -38.59 9.31 16.51
N GLY A 361 -37.48 9.96 16.86
CA GLY A 361 -37.41 11.12 17.72
C GLY A 361 -37.89 12.44 17.10
N GLY A 362 -38.47 12.47 15.89
CA GLY A 362 -39.18 13.61 15.29
C GLY A 362 -38.43 14.94 15.35
N ALA A 363 -37.11 14.94 15.23
CA ALA A 363 -36.35 16.19 15.17
C ALA A 363 -36.66 16.90 13.86
N GLN A 364 -37.36 18.04 13.99
CA GLN A 364 -37.38 19.07 12.97
C GLN A 364 -35.97 19.32 12.49
N ASP A 365 -35.83 19.58 11.21
CA ASP A 365 -34.58 19.80 10.47
C ASP A 365 -33.48 20.47 11.33
N PRO A 366 -32.31 19.85 11.52
CA PRO A 366 -31.24 20.44 12.35
C PRO A 366 -30.62 21.71 11.76
N ALA A 367 -31.13 22.18 10.63
CA ALA A 367 -30.58 23.34 9.92
C ALA A 367 -30.93 24.68 10.58
N GLU A 368 -31.91 24.76 11.50
CA GLU A 368 -32.35 26.05 12.09
C GLU A 368 -31.85 26.31 13.52
N ALA A 369 -31.14 25.38 14.17
CA ALA A 369 -30.83 25.48 15.61
C ALA A 369 -29.35 25.66 15.98
N VAL A 370 -28.42 25.87 15.04
CA VAL A 370 -27.02 26.15 15.40
C VAL A 370 -26.52 27.33 14.58
N GLY A 371 -26.30 28.45 15.28
CA GLY A 371 -25.54 29.58 14.79
C GLY A 371 -24.15 29.12 14.28
N GLU A 372 -23.74 29.76 13.22
CA GLU A 372 -22.48 29.69 12.50
C GLU A 372 -21.27 29.36 13.38
N THR A 373 -20.89 28.12 13.52
CA THR A 373 -19.49 27.63 13.78
C THR A 373 -19.50 26.14 14.01
N ALA A 374 -19.35 25.37 12.98
CA ALA A 374 -18.79 24.01 12.85
C ALA A 374 -19.63 23.21 11.87
N SER A 375 -19.10 23.00 10.69
CA SER A 375 -19.57 21.96 9.79
C SER A 375 -19.19 20.58 10.36
N VAL A 376 -19.91 20.17 11.39
CA VAL A 376 -19.87 18.78 11.87
C VAL A 376 -20.70 17.98 10.85
N ASP A 377 -20.02 17.12 10.11
CA ASP A 377 -20.65 16.14 9.24
C ASP A 377 -21.53 15.22 10.11
N THR A 378 -22.79 15.58 10.29
CA THR A 378 -23.80 14.88 11.12
C THR A 378 -24.13 13.49 10.59
N ARG A 379 -23.57 13.07 9.46
CA ARG A 379 -23.76 11.76 8.81
C ARG A 379 -22.76 10.70 9.24
N ARG A 380 -21.73 11.03 10.04
CA ARG A 380 -20.75 10.03 10.49
C ARG A 380 -21.30 9.21 11.66
N PRO A 381 -21.22 7.86 11.60
CA PRO A 381 -21.55 7.04 12.75
C PRO A 381 -20.70 7.46 13.96
N ARG A 382 -21.32 7.55 15.14
CA ARG A 382 -20.69 8.06 16.37
C ARG A 382 -19.46 7.25 16.80
N THR A 383 -19.32 5.99 16.37
CA THR A 383 -18.16 5.16 16.70
C THR A 383 -17.73 4.37 15.47
N GLN A 384 -16.52 4.63 14.99
CA GLN A 384 -15.93 3.90 13.88
C GLN A 384 -14.93 2.88 14.38
N ILE A 385 -15.12 1.62 13.97
CA ILE A 385 -14.21 0.51 14.25
C ILE A 385 -13.47 0.14 12.97
N ALA A 386 -12.15 0.18 12.98
CA ALA A 386 -11.34 -0.28 11.87
C ALA A 386 -10.56 -1.54 12.20
N VAL A 387 -10.61 -2.50 11.30
CA VAL A 387 -9.72 -3.66 11.26
C VAL A 387 -8.61 -3.35 10.26
N LEU A 388 -7.39 -3.23 10.75
CA LEU A 388 -6.23 -2.90 9.94
C LEU A 388 -5.33 -4.13 9.79
N TYR A 389 -4.91 -4.38 8.57
CA TYR A 389 -4.08 -5.51 8.19
C TYR A 389 -2.98 -5.09 7.22
N ARG A 390 -1.94 -5.91 7.10
CA ARG A 390 -0.81 -5.61 6.22
C ARG A 390 -1.18 -5.79 4.75
N ASP A 391 -1.67 -6.97 4.39
CA ASP A 391 -1.98 -7.36 3.01
C ASP A 391 -3.46 -7.73 2.86
N HIS A 392 -4.01 -7.48 1.68
CA HIS A 392 -5.46 -7.65 1.41
C HIS A 392 -5.97 -9.07 1.68
N GLU A 393 -5.16 -10.09 1.39
CA GLU A 393 -5.54 -11.48 1.63
C GLU A 393 -5.76 -11.82 3.11
N CYS A 394 -5.12 -11.10 4.04
CA CYS A 394 -5.33 -11.32 5.47
C CYS A 394 -6.79 -11.10 5.90
N ALA A 395 -7.52 -10.26 5.17
CA ALA A 395 -8.92 -9.97 5.46
C ALA A 395 -9.91 -10.94 4.79
N LEU A 396 -9.49 -11.72 3.79
CA LEU A 396 -10.41 -12.57 3.01
C LEU A 396 -11.24 -13.54 3.86
N PRO A 397 -10.66 -14.24 4.85
CA PRO A 397 -11.48 -15.11 5.70
C PRO A 397 -12.50 -14.36 6.57
N LEU A 398 -12.19 -13.12 6.96
CA LEU A 398 -13.15 -12.27 7.66
C LEU A 398 -14.26 -11.81 6.71
N ILE A 399 -13.91 -11.40 5.50
CA ILE A 399 -14.87 -11.01 4.46
C ILE A 399 -15.81 -12.18 4.16
N ASP A 400 -15.27 -13.39 4.00
CA ASP A 400 -16.06 -14.60 3.80
C ASP A 400 -17.09 -14.83 4.93
N LEU A 401 -16.67 -14.68 6.19
CA LEU A 401 -17.56 -14.82 7.34
C LEU A 401 -18.62 -13.72 7.38
N LEU A 402 -18.27 -12.47 7.11
CA LEU A 402 -19.21 -11.35 7.10
C LEU A 402 -20.27 -11.53 6.00
N GLU A 403 -19.87 -11.95 4.80
CA GLU A 403 -20.80 -12.23 3.69
C GLU A 403 -21.75 -13.39 4.02
N ARG A 404 -21.24 -14.50 4.59
CA ARG A 404 -22.08 -15.66 4.99
C ARG A 404 -23.12 -15.31 6.05
N ASN A 405 -22.79 -14.37 6.94
CA ASN A 405 -23.68 -13.95 8.02
C ASN A 405 -24.50 -12.69 7.68
N GLY A 406 -24.35 -12.14 6.47
CA GLY A 406 -25.05 -10.93 6.05
C GLY A 406 -24.73 -9.69 6.89
N VAL A 407 -23.53 -9.63 7.49
CA VAL A 407 -23.09 -8.51 8.33
C VAL A 407 -22.50 -7.42 7.44
N PRO A 408 -23.01 -6.18 7.49
CA PRO A 408 -22.51 -5.11 6.68
C PRO A 408 -21.10 -4.67 7.12
N TYR A 409 -20.28 -4.29 6.15
CA TYR A 409 -18.94 -3.74 6.36
C TYR A 409 -18.58 -2.78 5.22
N ARG A 410 -17.64 -1.90 5.47
CA ARG A 410 -17.04 -1.02 4.46
C ARG A 410 -15.59 -1.41 4.24
N MET A 411 -15.19 -1.60 2.99
CA MET A 411 -13.81 -1.90 2.64
C MET A 411 -13.17 -0.71 1.91
N ARG A 412 -11.92 -0.42 2.27
CA ARG A 412 -11.10 0.54 1.53
C ARG A 412 -10.14 -0.20 0.61
N ASN A 413 -10.22 0.11 -0.68
CA ASN A 413 -9.38 -0.49 -1.73
C ASN A 413 -9.49 -2.02 -1.75
N ALA A 414 -10.28 -2.55 -2.66
CA ALA A 414 -10.32 -3.98 -2.93
C ALA A 414 -9.13 -4.38 -3.81
N ASP A 415 -8.52 -5.53 -3.51
CA ASP A 415 -7.52 -6.15 -4.35
C ASP A 415 -7.93 -7.59 -4.65
N ILE A 416 -7.84 -7.97 -5.91
CA ILE A 416 -8.15 -9.30 -6.41
C ILE A 416 -6.91 -10.16 -6.67
N GLY A 417 -5.72 -9.64 -6.34
CA GLY A 417 -4.44 -10.30 -6.59
C GLY A 417 -4.31 -11.70 -5.97
N PHE A 418 -5.03 -11.97 -4.87
CA PHE A 418 -5.10 -13.31 -4.29
C PHE A 418 -5.68 -14.33 -5.29
N PHE A 419 -6.77 -13.99 -5.97
CA PHE A 419 -7.48 -14.90 -6.88
C PHE A 419 -6.76 -15.10 -8.22
N THR A 420 -5.85 -14.21 -8.59
CA THR A 420 -4.99 -14.31 -9.79
C THR A 420 -3.61 -14.87 -9.45
N ASN A 421 -3.33 -15.14 -8.18
CA ASN A 421 -2.08 -15.73 -7.75
C ASN A 421 -1.89 -17.14 -8.32
N ARG A 422 -0.68 -17.44 -8.80
CA ARG A 422 -0.35 -18.70 -9.46
C ARG A 422 -0.68 -19.93 -8.61
N VAL A 423 -0.37 -19.92 -7.32
CA VAL A 423 -0.64 -21.06 -6.42
C VAL A 423 -2.14 -21.29 -6.27
N VAL A 424 -2.92 -20.24 -6.08
CA VAL A 424 -4.39 -20.32 -5.95
C VAL A 424 -5.01 -20.82 -7.23
N LEU A 425 -4.62 -20.27 -8.38
CA LEU A 425 -5.11 -20.69 -9.69
C LEU A 425 -4.75 -22.15 -10.00
N ASP A 426 -3.51 -22.56 -9.72
CA ASP A 426 -3.07 -23.93 -9.94
C ASP A 426 -3.89 -24.92 -9.11
N ILE A 427 -4.12 -24.64 -7.83
CA ILE A 427 -4.93 -25.50 -6.95
C ILE A 427 -6.37 -25.58 -7.46
N CYS A 428 -6.99 -24.45 -7.82
CA CYS A 428 -8.32 -24.44 -8.44
C CYS A 428 -8.37 -25.24 -9.74
N ASN A 429 -7.37 -25.10 -10.58
CA ASN A 429 -7.31 -25.82 -11.87
C ASN A 429 -7.06 -27.33 -11.69
N ILE A 430 -6.30 -27.74 -10.67
CA ILE A 430 -6.13 -29.16 -10.29
C ILE A 430 -7.46 -29.75 -9.85
N ILE A 431 -8.24 -29.01 -9.04
CA ILE A 431 -9.59 -29.41 -8.63
C ILE A 431 -10.50 -29.55 -9.86
N ARG A 432 -10.53 -28.55 -10.74
CA ARG A 432 -11.32 -28.60 -11.99
C ARG A 432 -10.92 -29.78 -12.89
N LEU A 433 -9.62 -30.09 -13.00
CA LEU A 433 -9.13 -31.24 -13.76
C LEU A 433 -9.52 -32.56 -13.09
N ALA A 434 -9.59 -32.63 -11.77
CA ALA A 434 -10.09 -33.80 -11.06
C ALA A 434 -11.58 -34.03 -11.34
N GLU A 435 -12.39 -33.00 -11.48
CA GLU A 435 -13.81 -33.09 -11.84
C GLU A 435 -14.04 -33.41 -13.31
N ASN A 436 -13.29 -32.78 -14.20
CA ASN A 436 -13.34 -33.03 -15.63
C ASN A 436 -11.98 -33.53 -16.16
N PRO A 437 -11.69 -34.84 -16.02
CA PRO A 437 -10.41 -35.42 -16.45
C PRO A 437 -10.25 -35.53 -17.97
N MET A 438 -11.22 -35.07 -18.76
CA MET A 438 -11.13 -34.96 -20.23
C MET A 438 -10.65 -33.59 -20.70
N ASN A 439 -10.47 -32.63 -19.77
CA ASN A 439 -9.99 -31.29 -20.12
C ASN A 439 -8.47 -31.31 -20.42
N SER A 440 -8.15 -31.52 -21.68
CA SER A 440 -6.77 -31.60 -22.20
C SER A 440 -6.01 -30.26 -22.06
N GLU A 441 -6.71 -29.12 -22.12
CA GLU A 441 -6.08 -27.81 -21.96
C GLU A 441 -5.59 -27.61 -20.52
N LEU A 442 -6.41 -27.90 -19.51
CA LEU A 442 -5.99 -27.86 -18.10
C LEU A 442 -4.88 -28.88 -17.82
N PHE A 443 -4.96 -30.07 -18.40
CA PHE A 443 -3.89 -31.04 -18.28
C PHE A 443 -2.56 -30.51 -18.77
N MET A 444 -2.53 -29.86 -19.95
CA MET A 444 -1.31 -29.25 -20.51
C MET A 444 -0.73 -28.14 -19.66
N GLN A 445 -1.55 -27.43 -18.86
CA GLN A 445 -1.09 -26.41 -17.93
C GLN A 445 -0.56 -27.01 -16.61
N LEU A 446 -0.88 -28.27 -16.28
CA LEU A 446 -0.67 -28.84 -14.96
C LEU A 446 0.24 -30.08 -14.92
N TYR A 447 0.43 -30.85 -16.00
CA TYR A 447 1.13 -32.11 -15.99
C TYR A 447 2.55 -32.03 -15.41
N TYR A 448 3.29 -30.94 -15.65
CA TYR A 448 4.64 -30.71 -15.17
C TYR A 448 4.73 -30.18 -13.75
N LYS A 449 3.61 -29.70 -13.21
CA LYS A 449 3.45 -29.19 -11.84
C LYS A 449 3.10 -30.32 -10.84
N LEU A 450 2.65 -31.42 -11.36
CA LEU A 450 2.33 -32.63 -10.62
C LEU A 450 3.46 -33.66 -10.75
N GLY A 451 3.60 -34.56 -9.80
CA GLY A 451 4.63 -35.60 -9.79
C GLY A 451 4.42 -36.69 -10.87
N THR A 452 4.02 -36.34 -12.08
CA THR A 452 3.76 -37.26 -13.18
C THR A 452 5.03 -37.74 -13.90
N TYR A 453 6.08 -36.89 -13.93
CA TYR A 453 7.32 -37.09 -14.68
C TYR A 453 7.14 -37.31 -16.17
N LEU A 454 6.04 -36.77 -16.76
CA LEU A 454 5.76 -36.81 -18.20
C LEU A 454 6.66 -35.82 -18.95
N ARG A 455 7.18 -36.21 -20.09
CA ARG A 455 7.84 -35.30 -21.03
C ARG A 455 6.80 -34.50 -21.81
N LYS A 456 7.16 -33.32 -22.29
CA LYS A 456 6.25 -32.43 -23.04
C LYS A 456 5.61 -33.13 -24.24
N GLN A 457 6.40 -33.88 -25.02
CA GLN A 457 5.90 -34.62 -26.20
C GLN A 457 4.89 -35.72 -25.81
N ASP A 458 5.17 -36.47 -24.73
CA ASP A 458 4.24 -37.50 -24.23
C ASP A 458 2.93 -36.86 -23.77
N ALA A 459 3.01 -35.72 -23.03
CA ALA A 459 1.84 -35.01 -22.58
C ALA A 459 1.00 -34.42 -23.72
N GLN A 460 1.64 -33.89 -24.78
CA GLN A 460 0.95 -33.42 -25.96
C GLN A 460 0.18 -34.56 -26.69
N SER A 461 0.86 -35.69 -26.88
CA SER A 461 0.23 -36.86 -27.51
C SER A 461 -0.94 -37.39 -26.68
N ILE A 462 -0.80 -37.44 -25.35
CA ILE A 462 -1.88 -37.84 -24.43
C ILE A 462 -3.06 -36.86 -24.53
N ALA A 463 -2.82 -35.57 -24.60
CA ALA A 463 -3.86 -34.55 -24.70
C ALA A 463 -4.63 -34.64 -26.01
N GLU A 464 -3.92 -34.83 -27.13
CA GLU A 464 -4.51 -35.03 -28.46
C GLU A 464 -5.39 -36.28 -28.55
N ILE A 465 -4.86 -37.44 -28.05
CA ILE A 465 -5.61 -38.69 -28.03
C ILE A 465 -6.85 -38.58 -27.13
N SER A 466 -6.70 -37.96 -25.93
CA SER A 466 -7.82 -37.72 -25.01
C SER A 466 -8.94 -36.92 -25.68
N GLN A 467 -8.58 -35.88 -26.45
CA GLN A 467 -9.54 -35.04 -27.16
C GLN A 467 -10.23 -35.78 -28.30
N LEU A 468 -9.47 -36.59 -29.03
CA LEU A 468 -10.00 -37.38 -30.16
C LEU A 468 -10.91 -38.52 -29.75
N GLU A 469 -10.53 -39.24 -28.68
CA GLU A 469 -11.24 -40.44 -28.20
C GLU A 469 -12.30 -40.14 -27.11
N GLY A 470 -12.36 -38.90 -26.59
CA GLY A 470 -13.28 -38.55 -25.49
C GLY A 470 -12.97 -39.31 -24.20
N LEU A 471 -11.71 -39.65 -23.98
CA LEU A 471 -11.25 -40.40 -22.79
C LEU A 471 -10.52 -39.49 -21.80
N SER A 472 -10.50 -39.92 -20.53
CA SER A 472 -9.70 -39.26 -19.50
C SER A 472 -8.22 -39.21 -19.87
N VAL A 473 -7.56 -38.07 -19.68
CA VAL A 473 -6.11 -37.90 -19.91
C VAL A 473 -5.29 -38.93 -19.12
N TRP A 474 -5.77 -39.33 -17.95
CA TRP A 474 -5.09 -40.33 -17.10
C TRP A 474 -5.21 -41.75 -17.65
N ASP A 475 -6.36 -42.11 -18.23
CA ASP A 475 -6.57 -43.42 -18.83
C ASP A 475 -5.77 -43.55 -20.14
N VAL A 476 -5.73 -42.50 -20.95
CA VAL A 476 -4.89 -42.42 -22.14
C VAL A 476 -3.42 -42.53 -21.76
N ALA A 477 -2.96 -41.78 -20.72
CA ALA A 477 -1.56 -41.83 -20.26
C ALA A 477 -1.14 -43.24 -19.83
N LEU A 478 -2.00 -43.98 -19.13
CA LEU A 478 -1.69 -45.37 -18.72
C LEU A 478 -1.61 -46.35 -19.90
N ARG A 479 -2.34 -46.09 -21.00
CA ARG A 479 -2.31 -46.89 -22.22
C ARG A 479 -1.19 -46.49 -23.16
N HIS A 480 -0.63 -45.29 -23.00
CA HIS A 480 0.38 -44.69 -23.88
C HIS A 480 1.64 -45.59 -23.99
N GLY A 481 1.98 -45.98 -25.23
CA GLY A 481 3.06 -46.96 -25.50
C GLY A 481 4.47 -46.44 -25.15
N GLY A 482 4.70 -45.13 -25.28
CA GLY A 482 6.00 -44.48 -25.02
C GLY A 482 6.42 -44.32 -23.57
N LEU A 483 5.54 -44.59 -22.59
CA LEU A 483 5.85 -44.41 -21.18
C LEU A 483 6.48 -45.69 -20.55
N ASN A 484 7.54 -45.50 -19.82
CA ASN A 484 8.17 -46.57 -19.03
C ASN A 484 7.34 -46.95 -17.80
N ALA A 485 7.65 -48.08 -17.15
CA ALA A 485 6.91 -48.59 -16.01
C ALA A 485 6.91 -47.63 -14.80
N TYR A 486 8.02 -46.92 -14.56
CA TYR A 486 8.14 -45.94 -13.48
C TYR A 486 7.15 -44.76 -13.68
N THR A 487 7.18 -44.13 -14.85
CA THR A 487 6.28 -43.02 -15.20
C THR A 487 4.81 -43.45 -15.16
N LYS A 488 4.48 -44.65 -15.69
CA LYS A 488 3.12 -45.23 -15.57
C LYS A 488 2.69 -45.42 -14.10
N GLY A 489 3.63 -45.83 -13.22
CA GLY A 489 3.40 -45.95 -11.78
C GLY A 489 3.06 -44.61 -11.16
N LYS A 490 3.78 -43.54 -11.50
CA LYS A 490 3.52 -42.17 -11.02
C LYS A 490 2.19 -41.63 -11.54
N VAL A 491 1.90 -41.78 -12.82
CA VAL A 491 0.61 -41.38 -13.41
C VAL A 491 -0.55 -42.09 -12.70
N ARG A 492 -0.42 -43.41 -12.40
CA ARG A 492 -1.46 -44.16 -11.67
C ARG A 492 -1.67 -43.62 -10.25
N ALA A 493 -0.59 -43.23 -9.56
CA ALA A 493 -0.68 -42.59 -8.25
C ALA A 493 -1.45 -41.26 -8.34
N ILE A 494 -1.09 -40.38 -9.30
CA ILE A 494 -1.80 -39.10 -9.51
C ILE A 494 -3.27 -39.33 -9.87
N GLN A 495 -3.57 -40.28 -10.74
CA GLN A 495 -4.97 -40.64 -11.07
C GLN A 495 -5.76 -41.05 -9.81
N THR A 496 -5.14 -41.80 -8.92
CA THR A 496 -5.75 -42.21 -7.64
C THR A 496 -5.99 -41.00 -6.76
N HIS A 497 -5.01 -40.06 -6.65
CA HIS A 497 -5.18 -38.82 -5.91
C HIS A 497 -6.32 -37.97 -6.50
N MET A 498 -6.41 -37.82 -7.82
CA MET A 498 -7.48 -37.09 -8.52
C MET A 498 -8.87 -37.65 -8.20
N ARG A 499 -8.99 -38.98 -8.16
CA ARG A 499 -10.27 -39.63 -7.75
C ARG A 499 -10.62 -39.39 -6.29
N ASN A 500 -9.61 -39.31 -5.41
CA ASN A 500 -9.81 -39.05 -3.99
C ASN A 500 -10.19 -37.61 -3.71
N LEU A 501 -9.64 -36.65 -4.45
CA LEU A 501 -9.99 -35.22 -4.32
C LEU A 501 -11.50 -34.98 -4.37
N ARG A 502 -12.21 -35.69 -5.26
CA ARG A 502 -13.67 -35.56 -5.43
C ARG A 502 -14.49 -36.02 -4.24
N LYS A 503 -13.88 -36.73 -3.26
CA LYS A 503 -14.57 -37.37 -2.12
C LYS A 503 -14.18 -36.74 -0.78
N GLU A 504 -13.24 -35.83 -0.78
CA GLU A 504 -12.70 -35.21 0.42
C GLU A 504 -13.26 -33.80 0.64
N SER A 505 -13.17 -33.30 1.89
CA SER A 505 -13.40 -31.87 2.15
C SER A 505 -12.35 -31.02 1.47
N ALA A 506 -12.69 -29.77 1.19
CA ALA A 506 -11.80 -28.87 0.49
C ALA A 506 -10.44 -28.68 1.20
N GLY A 507 -10.41 -28.55 2.52
CA GLY A 507 -9.16 -28.45 3.29
C GLY A 507 -8.25 -29.68 3.12
N ARG A 508 -8.83 -30.90 3.13
CA ARG A 508 -8.05 -32.13 2.87
C ARG A 508 -7.58 -32.21 1.42
N ALA A 509 -8.39 -31.75 0.48
CA ALA A 509 -8.03 -31.73 -0.92
C ALA A 509 -6.84 -30.78 -1.18
N VAL A 510 -6.86 -29.55 -0.65
CA VAL A 510 -5.74 -28.61 -0.73
C VAL A 510 -4.48 -29.22 -0.12
N HIS A 511 -4.58 -29.84 1.06
CA HIS A 511 -3.47 -30.54 1.69
C HIS A 511 -2.93 -31.66 0.80
N ARG A 512 -3.81 -32.50 0.22
CA ARG A 512 -3.43 -33.59 -0.68
C ARG A 512 -2.69 -33.09 -1.93
N ILE A 513 -3.18 -32.04 -2.55
CA ILE A 513 -2.55 -31.43 -3.74
C ILE A 513 -1.12 -31.00 -3.42
N VAL A 514 -0.96 -30.30 -2.32
CA VAL A 514 0.33 -29.73 -1.94
C VAL A 514 1.32 -30.81 -1.50
N GLU A 515 0.92 -31.73 -0.63
CA GLU A 515 1.86 -32.64 0.05
C GLU A 515 2.04 -33.99 -0.66
N TYR A 516 1.06 -34.46 -1.44
CA TYR A 516 1.07 -35.85 -1.98
C TYR A 516 1.06 -35.94 -3.50
N MET A 517 0.80 -34.82 -4.22
CA MET A 517 0.71 -34.84 -5.68
C MET A 517 1.92 -34.22 -6.39
N GLY A 518 2.98 -33.88 -5.63
CA GLY A 518 4.23 -33.31 -6.17
C GLY A 518 4.18 -31.80 -6.40
N TYR A 519 3.13 -31.11 -5.92
CA TYR A 519 3.01 -29.67 -6.12
C TYR A 519 3.99 -28.88 -5.23
N ARG A 520 4.30 -29.37 -4.01
CA ARG A 520 5.32 -28.75 -3.15
C ARG A 520 6.71 -28.79 -3.80
N GLU A 521 7.12 -29.94 -4.35
CA GLU A 521 8.40 -30.09 -5.04
C GLU A 521 8.47 -29.19 -6.30
N TYR A 522 7.31 -28.97 -6.94
CA TYR A 522 7.23 -28.01 -8.05
C TYR A 522 7.42 -26.57 -7.55
N MET A 523 6.75 -26.17 -6.47
CA MET A 523 6.91 -24.84 -5.88
C MET A 523 8.37 -24.58 -5.47
N GLU A 524 9.00 -25.54 -4.80
CA GLU A 524 10.41 -25.45 -4.36
C GLU A 524 11.37 -25.31 -5.56
N ARG A 525 11.21 -26.14 -6.61
CA ARG A 525 12.04 -26.07 -7.82
C ARG A 525 11.86 -24.78 -8.62
N SER A 526 10.68 -24.18 -8.52
CA SER A 526 10.31 -22.97 -9.26
C SER A 526 10.42 -21.73 -8.36
N GLU A 527 10.99 -21.85 -7.17
CA GLU A 527 11.16 -20.78 -6.17
C GLU A 527 9.86 -20.02 -5.84
N ILE A 528 8.71 -20.71 -5.99
CA ILE A 528 7.39 -20.14 -5.74
C ILE A 528 7.13 -20.13 -4.24
N LYS A 529 6.86 -18.95 -3.69
CA LYS A 529 6.51 -18.77 -2.27
C LYS A 529 5.09 -19.23 -1.98
N ASP A 530 4.88 -19.84 -0.83
CA ASP A 530 3.58 -20.35 -0.38
C ASP A 530 2.77 -19.36 0.48
N THR A 531 3.08 -18.06 0.39
CA THR A 531 2.50 -17.01 1.24
C THR A 531 0.96 -16.94 1.20
N LYS A 532 0.34 -17.39 0.10
CA LYS A 532 -1.12 -17.38 -0.06
C LYS A 532 -1.79 -18.69 0.40
N LEU A 533 -0.99 -19.73 0.62
CA LEU A 533 -1.48 -21.07 0.90
C LEU A 533 -2.20 -21.16 2.26
N ASP A 534 -1.72 -20.45 3.28
CA ASP A 534 -2.34 -20.46 4.60
C ASP A 534 -3.75 -19.84 4.57
N ILE A 535 -3.91 -18.74 3.84
CA ILE A 535 -5.25 -18.11 3.66
C ILE A 535 -6.16 -19.03 2.87
N LEU A 536 -5.64 -19.64 1.79
CA LEU A 536 -6.42 -20.62 1.01
C LEU A 536 -6.88 -21.81 1.86
N ARG A 537 -6.01 -22.33 2.76
CA ARG A 537 -6.37 -23.41 3.69
C ARG A 537 -7.47 -22.98 4.65
N ILE A 538 -7.40 -21.76 5.21
CA ILE A 538 -8.43 -21.24 6.12
C ILE A 538 -9.78 -21.13 5.41
N LEU A 539 -9.80 -20.67 4.15
CA LEU A 539 -11.03 -20.63 3.35
C LEU A 539 -11.52 -22.03 3.00
N ALA A 540 -10.61 -22.93 2.61
CA ALA A 540 -10.94 -24.32 2.27
C ALA A 540 -11.51 -25.11 3.46
N ASP A 541 -11.06 -24.84 4.69
CA ASP A 541 -11.58 -25.51 5.89
C ASP A 541 -13.04 -25.16 6.20
N GLN A 542 -13.63 -24.22 5.48
CA GLN A 542 -15.04 -23.85 5.61
C GLN A 542 -15.94 -24.51 4.55
N GLU A 543 -15.33 -25.24 3.59
CA GLU A 543 -16.03 -25.85 2.47
C GLU A 543 -16.07 -27.39 2.57
N ASP A 544 -17.24 -27.96 2.34
CA ASP A 544 -17.45 -29.39 2.41
C ASP A 544 -16.85 -30.17 1.24
N SER A 545 -16.69 -29.50 0.07
CA SER A 545 -16.14 -30.12 -1.12
C SER A 545 -15.15 -29.17 -1.85
N PRO A 546 -14.20 -29.74 -2.63
CA PRO A 546 -13.27 -28.93 -3.41
C PRO A 546 -13.93 -28.05 -4.47
N SER A 547 -15.02 -28.52 -5.10
CA SER A 547 -15.79 -27.72 -6.06
C SER A 547 -16.42 -26.50 -5.40
N HIS A 548 -17.02 -26.67 -4.23
CA HIS A 548 -17.58 -25.53 -3.48
C HIS A 548 -16.51 -24.50 -3.13
N LEU A 549 -15.27 -24.92 -2.83
CA LEU A 549 -14.17 -23.98 -2.64
C LEU A 549 -13.91 -23.14 -3.90
N VAL A 550 -13.87 -23.79 -5.07
CA VAL A 550 -13.61 -23.08 -6.35
C VAL A 550 -14.73 -22.09 -6.64
N ASP A 551 -15.98 -22.49 -6.46
CA ASP A 551 -17.14 -21.62 -6.65
C ASP A 551 -17.13 -20.46 -5.65
N ARG A 552 -16.83 -20.75 -4.38
CA ARG A 552 -16.76 -19.72 -3.32
C ARG A 552 -15.65 -18.69 -3.56
N LEU A 553 -14.51 -19.12 -4.05
CA LEU A 553 -13.43 -18.18 -4.41
C LEU A 553 -13.84 -17.25 -5.56
N GLU A 554 -14.60 -17.75 -6.55
CA GLU A 554 -15.11 -16.90 -7.63
C GLU A 554 -16.19 -15.94 -7.15
N GLU A 555 -17.10 -16.37 -6.26
CA GLU A 555 -18.08 -15.51 -5.59
C GLU A 555 -17.39 -14.37 -4.81
N LEU A 556 -16.40 -14.70 -3.97
CA LEU A 556 -15.65 -13.69 -3.22
C LEU A 556 -14.93 -12.72 -4.14
N ARG A 557 -14.34 -13.21 -5.23
CA ARG A 557 -13.73 -12.36 -6.25
C ARG A 557 -14.74 -11.37 -6.85
N GLN A 558 -15.96 -11.83 -7.14
CA GLN A 558 -17.03 -11.00 -7.67
C GLN A 558 -17.51 -9.97 -6.64
N VAL A 559 -17.69 -10.38 -5.38
CA VAL A 559 -18.03 -9.46 -4.28
C VAL A 559 -17.00 -8.33 -4.17
N LEU A 560 -15.70 -8.64 -4.23
CA LEU A 560 -14.66 -7.62 -4.14
C LEU A 560 -14.65 -6.65 -5.33
N LYS A 561 -15.08 -7.10 -6.51
CA LYS A 561 -15.17 -6.26 -7.71
C LYS A 561 -16.40 -5.35 -7.72
N GLU A 562 -17.53 -5.85 -7.29
CA GLU A 562 -18.84 -5.25 -7.58
C GLU A 562 -19.55 -4.68 -6.35
N LYS A 563 -19.15 -5.06 -5.13
CA LYS A 563 -19.87 -4.62 -3.93
C LYS A 563 -19.82 -3.10 -3.79
N PRO A 564 -20.99 -2.42 -3.80
CA PRO A 564 -21.06 -1.01 -3.51
C PRO A 564 -20.54 -0.73 -2.10
N GLN A 565 -19.66 0.26 -1.96
CA GLN A 565 -19.17 0.62 -0.64
C GLN A 565 -20.31 1.34 0.14
N GLU A 566 -20.78 0.73 1.20
CA GLU A 566 -21.71 1.37 2.14
C GLU A 566 -20.96 2.47 2.90
N ARG A 567 -21.13 3.72 2.43
CA ARG A 567 -20.39 4.89 2.94
C ARG A 567 -20.57 5.12 4.45
N ASP A 568 -21.71 4.70 4.99
CA ASP A 568 -22.11 5.00 6.37
C ASP A 568 -21.89 3.80 7.34
N CYS A 569 -21.37 2.66 6.88
CA CYS A 569 -21.11 1.52 7.75
C CYS A 569 -19.96 1.83 8.73
N PRO A 570 -20.18 1.62 10.06
CA PRO A 570 -19.20 1.93 11.09
C PRO A 570 -18.07 0.90 11.20
N PHE A 571 -18.23 -0.30 10.64
CA PHE A 571 -17.22 -1.37 10.65
C PHE A 571 -16.42 -1.34 9.35
N ILE A 572 -15.12 -1.08 9.47
CA ILE A 572 -14.25 -0.73 8.34
C ILE A 572 -13.09 -1.73 8.24
N LEU A 573 -12.88 -2.27 7.04
CA LEU A 573 -11.72 -3.09 6.69
C LEU A 573 -10.75 -2.27 5.84
N SER A 574 -9.48 -2.23 6.22
CA SER A 574 -8.46 -1.46 5.48
C SER A 574 -7.07 -2.05 5.65
N THR A 575 -6.24 -1.97 4.61
CA THR A 575 -4.80 -2.14 4.83
C THR A 575 -4.25 -0.98 5.66
N ILE A 576 -3.17 -1.21 6.40
CA ILE A 576 -2.48 -0.15 7.14
C ILE A 576 -2.08 0.98 6.18
N HIS A 577 -1.58 0.64 4.98
CA HIS A 577 -1.23 1.61 3.95
C HIS A 577 -2.40 2.52 3.53
N ALA A 578 -3.57 1.93 3.27
CA ALA A 578 -4.75 2.68 2.87
C ALA A 578 -5.40 3.47 4.03
N SER A 579 -5.03 3.18 5.27
CA SER A 579 -5.48 3.90 6.47
C SER A 579 -4.65 5.14 6.78
N LYS A 580 -3.52 5.36 6.09
CA LYS A 580 -2.68 6.53 6.29
C LYS A 580 -3.48 7.82 6.05
N GLY A 581 -3.28 8.82 6.90
CA GLY A 581 -4.06 10.07 6.88
C GLY A 581 -5.44 9.98 7.54
N LEU A 582 -5.93 8.78 7.85
CA LEU A 582 -7.23 8.54 8.47
C LEU A 582 -7.10 8.30 9.97
N GLU A 583 -8.24 8.26 10.65
CA GLU A 583 -8.32 8.02 12.09
C GLU A 583 -9.65 7.36 12.45
N TYR A 584 -9.64 6.48 13.46
CA TYR A 584 -10.78 5.69 13.88
C TYR A 584 -10.88 5.67 15.40
N ASP A 585 -12.08 5.53 15.94
CA ASP A 585 -12.28 5.52 17.39
C ASP A 585 -11.65 4.26 18.02
N SER A 586 -11.84 3.11 17.39
CA SER A 586 -11.20 1.85 17.78
C SER A 586 -10.49 1.19 16.59
N VAL A 587 -9.30 0.66 16.84
CA VAL A 587 -8.51 -0.06 15.84
C VAL A 587 -8.17 -1.46 16.32
N TYR A 588 -8.39 -2.45 15.46
CA TYR A 588 -7.95 -3.83 15.61
C TYR A 588 -6.83 -4.10 14.60
N LEU A 589 -5.63 -4.44 15.10
CA LEU A 589 -4.49 -4.83 14.27
C LEU A 589 -4.47 -6.35 14.12
N LEU A 590 -4.66 -6.80 12.87
CA LEU A 590 -4.79 -8.20 12.49
C LEU A 590 -3.42 -8.82 12.22
N ASP A 591 -3.25 -10.12 12.56
CA ASP A 591 -2.06 -10.90 12.22
C ASP A 591 -0.72 -10.27 12.63
N VAL A 592 -0.63 -9.72 13.84
CA VAL A 592 0.64 -9.15 14.34
C VAL A 592 1.53 -10.30 14.82
N ILE A 593 2.15 -10.97 13.87
CA ILE A 593 3.03 -12.14 14.04
C ILE A 593 4.24 -12.02 13.12
N ASP A 594 5.38 -12.53 13.58
CA ASP A 594 6.61 -12.55 12.79
C ASP A 594 6.42 -13.35 11.48
N GLY A 595 6.83 -12.73 10.36
CA GLY A 595 6.60 -13.25 9.02
C GLY A 595 5.34 -12.69 8.31
N VAL A 596 4.44 -11.99 9.05
CA VAL A 596 3.31 -11.26 8.48
C VAL A 596 3.43 -9.78 8.78
N LEU A 597 3.47 -9.40 10.07
CA LEU A 597 3.72 -8.03 10.52
C LEU A 597 4.58 -8.08 11.79
N PRO A 598 5.90 -7.90 11.67
CA PRO A 598 6.68 -7.58 10.47
C PRO A 598 6.81 -8.76 9.49
N ALA A 599 6.82 -8.45 8.18
CA ALA A 599 6.99 -9.46 7.13
C ALA A 599 8.44 -9.93 6.98
N GLN A 600 9.38 -9.06 7.28
CA GLN A 600 10.82 -9.32 7.20
C GLN A 600 11.49 -9.01 8.53
N ILE A 601 12.30 -9.95 9.00
CA ILE A 601 13.06 -9.81 10.24
C ILE A 601 14.49 -10.25 9.96
N PRO A 602 15.49 -9.39 10.14
CA PRO A 602 16.89 -9.79 10.04
C PRO A 602 17.21 -10.89 11.05
N LYS A 603 17.95 -11.93 10.65
CA LYS A 603 18.35 -13.03 11.53
C LYS A 603 19.21 -12.57 12.71
N ASP A 604 20.02 -11.55 12.49
CA ASP A 604 20.85 -10.90 13.51
C ASP A 604 20.98 -9.42 13.15
N LEU A 605 20.27 -8.57 13.88
CA LEU A 605 20.29 -7.11 13.67
C LEU A 605 21.69 -6.48 13.73
N LYS A 606 22.64 -7.11 14.44
CA LYS A 606 24.03 -6.60 14.53
C LYS A 606 24.88 -6.92 13.31
N LYS A 607 24.48 -7.91 12.53
CA LYS A 607 25.20 -8.39 11.34
C LYS A 607 24.41 -8.15 10.06
N ALA A 608 23.21 -7.63 10.18
CA ALA A 608 22.33 -7.36 9.05
C ALA A 608 22.95 -6.31 8.12
N GLU A 609 22.76 -6.47 6.84
CA GLU A 609 23.10 -5.46 5.86
C GLU A 609 22.24 -4.21 6.05
N LYS A 610 22.77 -3.06 5.62
CA LYS A 610 22.05 -1.77 5.73
C LYS A 610 20.64 -1.85 5.14
N SER A 611 20.51 -2.50 4.00
CA SER A 611 19.25 -2.72 3.28
C SER A 611 18.23 -3.55 4.08
N GLU A 612 18.70 -4.60 4.79
CA GLU A 612 17.82 -5.41 5.66
C GLU A 612 17.33 -4.62 6.86
N ILE A 613 18.19 -3.75 7.42
CA ILE A 613 17.84 -2.86 8.54
C ILE A 613 16.79 -1.85 8.07
N GLU A 614 16.98 -1.21 6.92
CA GLU A 614 16.06 -0.24 6.35
C GLU A 614 14.70 -0.84 6.04
N ALA A 615 14.65 -2.06 5.50
CA ALA A 615 13.41 -2.80 5.27
C ALA A 615 12.68 -3.13 6.59
N TYR A 616 13.42 -3.54 7.64
CA TYR A 616 12.84 -3.81 8.95
C TYR A 616 12.34 -2.53 9.64
N GLU A 617 13.06 -1.41 9.47
CA GLU A 617 12.62 -0.11 9.95
C GLU A 617 11.38 0.40 9.20
N GLU A 618 11.22 0.09 7.91
CA GLU A 618 9.99 0.39 7.16
C GLU A 618 8.80 -0.42 7.68
N GLU A 619 8.97 -1.72 7.98
CA GLU A 619 7.93 -2.52 8.64
C GLU A 619 7.55 -1.94 10.02
N ARG A 620 8.52 -1.42 10.78
CA ARG A 620 8.25 -0.74 12.05
C ARG A 620 7.45 0.55 11.84
N ARG A 621 7.78 1.35 10.83
CA ARG A 621 6.98 2.54 10.46
C ARG A 621 5.56 2.14 10.05
N LEU A 622 5.41 1.05 9.32
CA LEU A 622 4.08 0.55 8.94
C LEU A 622 3.23 0.22 10.18
N PHE A 623 3.79 -0.54 11.13
CA PHE A 623 3.09 -0.87 12.37
C PHE A 623 2.80 0.38 13.22
N TYR A 624 3.75 1.30 13.31
CA TYR A 624 3.58 2.61 13.95
C TYR A 624 2.43 3.42 13.34
N VAL A 625 2.33 3.46 12.01
CA VAL A 625 1.18 4.07 11.33
C VAL A 625 -0.12 3.38 11.75
N GLY A 626 -0.17 2.05 11.78
CA GLY A 626 -1.34 1.30 12.24
C GLY A 626 -1.77 1.66 13.67
N ILE A 627 -0.83 1.70 14.61
CA ILE A 627 -1.07 2.09 16.02
C ILE A 627 -1.67 3.50 16.10
N THR A 628 -1.08 4.46 15.38
CA THR A 628 -1.44 5.88 15.45
C THR A 628 -2.72 6.24 14.71
N ARG A 629 -3.43 5.25 14.12
CA ARG A 629 -4.79 5.46 13.57
C ARG A 629 -5.87 5.44 14.64
N ALA A 630 -5.59 4.86 15.81
CA ALA A 630 -6.54 4.75 16.91
C ALA A 630 -6.64 6.07 17.70
N LYS A 631 -7.89 6.51 17.95
CA LYS A 631 -8.19 7.64 18.84
C LYS A 631 -8.30 7.18 20.29
N ASP A 632 -9.20 6.24 20.54
CA ASP A 632 -9.62 5.89 21.90
C ASP A 632 -9.15 4.51 22.33
N GLN A 633 -9.17 3.50 21.45
CA GLN A 633 -8.86 2.14 21.83
C GLN A 633 -8.07 1.42 20.75
N LEU A 634 -7.03 0.71 21.19
CA LEU A 634 -6.21 -0.14 20.32
C LEU A 634 -6.26 -1.60 20.81
N TYR A 635 -6.54 -2.50 19.88
CA TYR A 635 -6.52 -3.96 20.07
C TYR A 635 -5.48 -4.57 19.13
N VAL A 636 -4.68 -5.48 19.65
CA VAL A 636 -3.62 -6.15 18.88
C VAL A 636 -3.83 -7.66 18.98
N PHE A 637 -4.08 -8.31 17.84
CA PHE A 637 -4.21 -9.75 17.77
C PHE A 637 -2.84 -10.42 17.67
N THR A 638 -2.59 -11.35 18.59
CA THR A 638 -1.37 -12.16 18.64
C THR A 638 -1.70 -13.64 18.71
N MET A 639 -0.77 -14.50 18.31
CA MET A 639 -0.92 -15.94 18.35
C MET A 639 -0.10 -16.54 19.49
N LYS A 640 -0.72 -17.40 20.32
CA LYS A 640 -0.02 -18.08 21.42
C LYS A 640 1.12 -18.99 20.95
N THR A 641 1.01 -19.50 19.72
CA THR A 641 1.95 -20.44 19.12
C THR A 641 2.99 -19.78 18.21
N GLN A 642 2.83 -18.50 17.90
CA GLN A 642 3.72 -17.74 17.01
C GLN A 642 4.23 -16.49 17.72
N HIS A 643 5.50 -16.23 17.55
CA HIS A 643 6.15 -15.06 18.15
C HIS A 643 5.74 -13.78 17.43
N SER A 644 5.78 -12.65 18.15
CA SER A 644 5.65 -11.32 17.60
C SER A 644 6.68 -10.40 18.23
N SER A 645 7.74 -10.13 17.50
CA SER A 645 8.80 -9.20 17.92
C SER A 645 8.24 -7.79 18.16
N PHE A 646 7.31 -7.32 17.32
CA PHE A 646 6.69 -6.01 17.46
C PHE A 646 5.77 -5.91 18.69
N CYS A 647 5.08 -6.99 19.05
CA CYS A 647 4.29 -7.02 20.27
C CYS A 647 5.17 -7.01 21.52
N ASP A 648 6.28 -7.75 21.51
CA ASP A 648 7.22 -7.71 22.62
C ASP A 648 7.80 -6.31 22.85
N GLU A 649 8.10 -5.61 21.76
CA GLU A 649 8.55 -4.23 21.82
C GLU A 649 7.48 -3.26 22.31
N LEU A 650 6.25 -3.38 21.79
CA LEU A 650 5.12 -2.51 22.15
C LEU A 650 4.76 -2.65 23.63
N PHE A 651 4.68 -3.91 24.14
CA PHE A 651 4.29 -4.23 25.51
C PHE A 651 5.46 -4.37 26.49
N ARG A 652 6.69 -4.02 26.09
CA ARG A 652 7.92 -4.06 26.91
C ARG A 652 8.24 -5.44 27.49
N ARG A 653 8.04 -6.49 26.73
CA ARG A 653 8.43 -7.83 27.14
C ARG A 653 9.93 -8.04 26.90
N THR A 654 10.60 -8.68 27.86
CA THR A 654 11.96 -9.17 27.63
C THR A 654 11.87 -10.31 26.59
N PRO A 655 12.66 -10.30 25.50
CA PRO A 655 12.64 -11.39 24.54
C PRO A 655 12.89 -12.70 25.28
N LYS A 656 11.93 -13.61 25.30
CA LYS A 656 12.16 -14.97 25.77
C LYS A 656 13.23 -15.54 24.85
N LYS A 657 14.37 -15.98 25.40
CA LYS A 657 15.33 -16.79 24.64
C LYS A 657 14.52 -17.97 24.08
N SER A 658 14.25 -17.93 22.80
CA SER A 658 13.49 -18.97 22.12
C SER A 658 14.28 -20.25 22.21
N SER A 659 13.77 -21.22 22.95
CA SER A 659 14.07 -22.61 22.69
C SER A 659 13.35 -22.97 21.38
N VAL A 660 13.87 -22.48 20.27
CA VAL A 660 13.40 -22.83 18.94
C VAL A 660 13.76 -24.29 18.73
N LYS A 661 12.82 -25.17 19.02
CA LYS A 661 12.68 -26.35 18.18
C LYS A 661 12.31 -25.78 16.82
N THR A 662 13.26 -25.80 15.92
CA THR A 662 13.10 -25.45 14.51
C THR A 662 11.83 -26.12 13.99
N ALA A 663 10.74 -25.39 13.94
CA ALA A 663 9.74 -25.60 12.90
C ALA A 663 10.51 -25.42 11.57
N PRO A 664 10.20 -26.20 10.53
CA PRO A 664 10.94 -26.10 9.28
C PRO A 664 10.95 -24.63 8.87
N ALA A 665 12.16 -24.11 8.68
CA ALA A 665 12.41 -22.74 8.38
C ALA A 665 11.49 -22.33 7.23
N TYR A 666 10.60 -21.38 7.49
CA TYR A 666 10.00 -20.56 6.44
C TYR A 666 11.16 -19.81 5.78
N SER A 667 11.84 -20.45 4.85
CA SER A 667 12.81 -19.81 3.97
C SER A 667 12.06 -19.05 2.88
N GLY A 668 11.16 -18.19 3.31
CA GLY A 668 10.53 -17.23 2.43
C GLY A 668 11.41 -15.99 2.42
N THR A 669 12.45 -15.97 1.63
CA THR A 669 13.04 -14.72 1.19
C THR A 669 11.97 -14.00 0.39
N ALA A 670 11.47 -12.85 0.89
CA ALA A 670 10.83 -11.87 0.03
C ALA A 670 11.76 -11.59 -1.15
N PRO A 671 11.29 -11.19 -2.32
CA PRO A 671 12.20 -10.81 -3.36
C PRO A 671 13.19 -9.84 -2.73
N SER A 672 14.45 -10.21 -2.68
CA SER A 672 15.57 -9.40 -2.19
C SER A 672 15.70 -8.08 -2.96
N SER A 673 14.86 -7.93 -3.97
CA SER A 673 14.73 -6.82 -4.89
C SER A 673 14.47 -5.45 -4.26
N TRP A 674 13.96 -5.39 -3.03
CA TRP A 674 13.66 -4.10 -2.39
C TRP A 674 14.72 -3.65 -1.39
N SER A 675 15.61 -4.54 -0.96
CA SER A 675 16.61 -4.25 0.07
C SER A 675 17.94 -3.71 -0.47
N GLY A 676 18.23 -3.88 -1.76
CA GLY A 676 19.50 -3.49 -2.39
C GLY A 676 19.66 -2.03 -2.82
N TYR A 677 18.64 -1.18 -2.66
CA TYR A 677 18.56 0.10 -3.39
C TYR A 677 19.02 1.36 -2.68
N ILE A 678 19.41 1.28 -1.44
CA ILE A 678 19.67 2.48 -0.63
C ILE A 678 21.15 2.79 -0.45
N SER A 679 22.06 2.02 -1.05
CA SER A 679 23.50 2.20 -0.88
C SER A 679 24.24 2.66 -2.13
N ILE A 680 23.84 3.82 -2.69
CA ILE A 680 24.75 4.58 -3.55
C ILE A 680 24.77 6.02 -3.06
N SER A 681 25.43 6.26 -1.93
CA SER A 681 25.95 7.59 -1.61
C SER A 681 27.13 7.86 -2.56
N GLY A 682 26.97 8.88 -3.40
CA GLY A 682 27.97 9.26 -4.35
C GLY A 682 29.31 9.56 -3.68
N ARG A 683 30.33 8.83 -4.04
CA ARG A 683 31.68 9.35 -4.07
C ARG A 683 31.86 10.07 -5.40
N ASN A 684 31.51 11.34 -5.45
CA ASN A 684 32.10 12.24 -6.40
C ASN A 684 33.59 12.34 -6.09
N ARG A 685 34.41 11.74 -6.94
CA ARG A 685 35.79 12.15 -7.12
C ARG A 685 35.95 12.64 -8.55
N ARG A 686 36.16 13.99 -8.62
CA ARG A 686 36.72 14.81 -9.69
C ARG A 686 36.03 14.81 -11.03
#